data_eafd6959461eebf981ee2827648423a3
#
_entry.id   eafd6959461eebf981ee2827648423a3
#
_cell.length_a   1.000
_cell.length_b   1.000
_cell.length_c   1.000
_cell.angle_alpha   90.00
_cell.angle_beta   90.00
_cell.angle_gamma   90.00
#
_symmetry.space_group_name_H-M   'P 1'
#
loop_
_entity.id
_entity.type
_entity.pdbx_description
1 polymer ?
#
loop_
_entity_poly.entity_id
_entity_poly.type
_entity_poly.pdbx_seq_one_letter_code
_entity_poly.pdbx_strand_id
1 'polypeptide(L)'
;PASFYLMKIRSLLLLGLLGLSSATLFAQEPVRPYDPYQVREVVEVPDEIKMVRGDKLKAYKITPDVARAVRVEMPDTLTHYTFEYISPEFRSLGVSYLGNTNSQWQAKLFFDRPRRVGDFFYADGYYRMLYTPDAVRYYDTKTPFTYVRYHKNFKSNESEDIITADFGANLGKELNVGASFDYTYASGFYTQGRSKDARYRVFTSYRGDRYELFGYIANDYYKQEENGGITNADYIYNPERYTNSRTKISSRDVPVLISTGALTNRIRSGHAYLAQSYRLGSYRTVKRKQPLPIEGQEGSEVLQSLDSTYFVPVGGISLTTYYNKQSRRFFSHTESDQWSTVFGTPAVTHTRTNADGTTTTYTLPNDTAQLVTLQNTVALSLMEGFRPWVKFGLSAYLRQENRWASLPDLATERYTRTALSSTFIGGLIERREGTGLNFSARGELGVLGSDLGAFKLEGDIRTAFSLFQKRFALEADAYVDNARPSYFAAHHHGTYGWWDKSLSFTRRAELGGRVHLSSWGTSFEARTASLQNYIYFDSKGETQQHSDLIQVLALRARQAGSFGPINWDLEAAYQQSSAPSVLPLPSLTAAADVYLRFLLAKVLRVDLGVKGYWHSAYYAPYYMPTDQQFALQTEGNVGGEAPLLIAYANFRLKRARFFLQMYNVGEAFMTNERLSMYKYPYNPMHLSAGVVVDLNN
;
A
#
# COMPACT_ATOMS: atom_id res chain seq x y z
N PRO A 1 -22.44 -21.83 35.90
CA PRO A 1 -22.28 -20.46 35.37
C PRO A 1 -21.95 -20.43 33.88
N ALA A 2 -21.29 -21.47 33.33
CA ALA A 2 -20.89 -21.48 31.90
C ALA A 2 -22.05 -21.74 30.91
N SER A 3 -23.13 -22.36 31.34
CA SER A 3 -24.27 -22.69 30.46
C SER A 3 -25.16 -21.47 30.11
N PHE A 4 -25.16 -20.45 30.94
CA PHE A 4 -25.97 -19.23 30.74
C PHE A 4 -25.36 -18.27 29.71
N TYR A 5 -24.03 -18.29 29.51
CA TYR A 5 -23.35 -17.47 28.51
C TYR A 5 -23.49 -18.02 27.08
N LEU A 6 -23.51 -19.33 26.93
CA LEU A 6 -23.72 -19.99 25.63
C LEU A 6 -25.15 -19.81 25.09
N MET A 7 -26.13 -19.63 25.94
CA MET A 7 -27.53 -19.39 25.52
C MET A 7 -27.75 -17.96 25.03
N LYS A 8 -27.03 -16.97 25.59
CA LYS A 8 -27.09 -15.56 25.09
C LYS A 8 -26.40 -15.35 23.76
N ILE A 9 -25.31 -16.07 23.49
CA ILE A 9 -24.61 -16.00 22.20
C ILE A 9 -25.44 -16.65 21.07
N ARG A 10 -26.16 -17.74 21.35
CA ARG A 10 -27.10 -18.37 20.40
C ARG A 10 -28.28 -17.45 20.03
N SER A 11 -28.80 -16.69 20.98
CA SER A 11 -29.92 -15.76 20.77
C SER A 11 -29.51 -14.52 19.96
N LEU A 12 -28.27 -14.03 20.11
CA LEU A 12 -27.72 -12.93 19.32
C LEU A 12 -27.40 -13.34 17.89
N LEU A 13 -26.94 -14.56 17.66
CA LEU A 13 -26.73 -15.11 16.31
C LEU A 13 -28.05 -15.38 15.58
N LEU A 14 -29.12 -15.79 16.25
CA LEU A 14 -30.44 -16.00 15.66
C LEU A 14 -31.17 -14.67 15.35
N LEU A 15 -30.98 -13.62 16.14
CA LEU A 15 -31.53 -12.29 15.87
C LEU A 15 -30.81 -11.58 14.71
N GLY A 16 -29.52 -11.83 14.52
CA GLY A 16 -28.75 -11.36 13.35
C GLY A 16 -29.17 -12.04 12.04
N LEU A 17 -29.62 -13.29 12.10
CA LEU A 17 -30.09 -14.06 10.93
C LEU A 17 -31.53 -13.75 10.53
N LEU A 18 -32.39 -13.31 11.44
CA LEU A 18 -33.80 -12.99 11.18
C LEU A 18 -34.03 -11.55 10.67
N GLY A 19 -33.07 -10.64 10.88
CA GLY A 19 -33.11 -9.26 10.34
C GLY A 19 -32.75 -9.16 8.84
N LEU A 20 -32.24 -10.23 8.23
CA LEU A 20 -31.72 -10.24 6.86
C LEU A 20 -32.71 -10.74 5.79
N SER A 21 -33.94 -11.05 6.15
CA SER A 21 -34.88 -11.73 5.25
C SER A 21 -35.83 -10.81 4.43
N SER A 22 -35.71 -9.50 4.48
CA SER A 22 -36.65 -8.58 3.81
C SER A 22 -36.06 -7.56 2.81
N ALA A 23 -34.80 -7.70 2.40
CA ALA A 23 -34.20 -6.83 1.39
C ALA A 23 -33.90 -7.56 0.08
N THR A 24 -34.94 -8.13 -0.55
CA THR A 24 -34.85 -8.62 -1.94
C THR A 24 -35.45 -7.60 -2.87
N LEU A 25 -34.68 -6.60 -3.29
CA LEU A 25 -35.02 -5.78 -4.47
C LEU A 25 -33.77 -5.18 -5.08
N PHE A 26 -33.39 -5.69 -6.25
CA PHE A 26 -32.48 -5.11 -7.24
C PHE A 26 -31.08 -4.65 -6.72
N ALA A 27 -30.21 -5.60 -6.41
CA ALA A 27 -28.80 -5.33 -6.29
C ALA A 27 -28.17 -5.19 -7.69
N GLN A 28 -27.87 -3.97 -8.10
CA GLN A 28 -26.79 -3.76 -9.06
C GLN A 28 -25.50 -4.29 -8.42
N GLU A 29 -24.58 -4.86 -9.22
CA GLU A 29 -23.30 -5.36 -8.70
C GLU A 29 -22.65 -4.32 -7.80
N PRO A 30 -22.25 -4.69 -6.57
CA PRO A 30 -21.66 -3.74 -5.64
C PRO A 30 -20.34 -3.22 -6.20
N VAL A 31 -20.27 -1.92 -6.37
CA VAL A 31 -19.04 -1.21 -6.73
C VAL A 31 -18.06 -1.39 -5.59
N ARG A 32 -17.02 -2.16 -5.80
CA ARG A 32 -15.97 -2.43 -4.80
C ARG A 32 -15.06 -1.21 -4.65
N PRO A 33 -14.59 -0.87 -3.42
CA PRO A 33 -13.56 0.15 -3.26
C PRO A 33 -12.31 -0.26 -4.03
N TYR A 34 -11.79 0.68 -4.79
CA TYR A 34 -10.51 0.56 -5.44
C TYR A 34 -9.41 0.68 -4.39
N ASP A 35 -8.64 -0.38 -4.20
CA ASP A 35 -7.36 -0.31 -3.51
C ASP A 35 -6.27 -0.13 -4.58
N PRO A 36 -5.65 1.04 -4.71
CA PRO A 36 -4.60 1.27 -5.70
C PRO A 36 -3.37 0.40 -5.46
N TYR A 37 -3.29 -0.25 -4.31
CA TYR A 37 -2.15 -1.03 -3.87
C TYR A 37 -2.42 -2.54 -3.75
N GLN A 38 -3.69 -2.97 -3.82
CA GLN A 38 -4.00 -4.39 -3.89
C GLN A 38 -3.99 -4.88 -5.33
N VAL A 39 -3.17 -5.89 -5.59
CA VAL A 39 -3.20 -6.65 -6.82
C VAL A 39 -4.45 -7.54 -6.77
N ARG A 40 -5.48 -7.16 -7.49
CA ARG A 40 -6.58 -8.07 -7.80
C ARG A 40 -6.29 -8.72 -9.14
N GLU A 41 -6.01 -10.00 -9.12
CA GLU A 41 -6.00 -10.78 -10.34
C GLU A 41 -7.43 -10.83 -10.90
N VAL A 42 -7.57 -10.52 -12.17
CA VAL A 42 -8.84 -10.65 -12.87
C VAL A 42 -9.14 -12.14 -12.98
N VAL A 43 -10.17 -12.61 -12.30
CA VAL A 43 -10.75 -13.91 -12.61
C VAL A 43 -11.42 -13.73 -13.99
N GLU A 44 -10.85 -14.32 -15.04
CA GLU A 44 -11.42 -14.25 -16.38
C GLU A 44 -12.84 -14.83 -16.37
N VAL A 45 -13.82 -13.97 -16.66
CA VAL A 45 -15.18 -14.37 -16.94
C VAL A 45 -15.17 -14.99 -18.34
N PRO A 46 -15.84 -16.13 -18.60
CA PRO A 46 -15.88 -16.75 -19.91
C PRO A 46 -16.29 -15.78 -21.00
N ASP A 47 -15.69 -15.89 -22.18
CA ASP A 47 -15.76 -14.97 -23.33
C ASP A 47 -17.18 -14.69 -23.90
N GLU A 48 -18.20 -15.43 -23.49
CA GLU A 48 -19.54 -15.30 -24.03
C GLU A 48 -20.33 -14.05 -23.58
N ILE A 49 -19.86 -13.29 -22.60
CA ILE A 49 -20.53 -12.05 -22.14
C ILE A 49 -19.76 -10.77 -22.57
N LYS A 50 -18.68 -10.88 -23.31
CA LYS A 50 -17.78 -9.76 -23.66
C LYS A 50 -17.93 -9.25 -25.10
N MET A 51 -19.12 -8.96 -25.54
CA MET A 51 -19.30 -8.07 -26.70
C MET A 51 -19.53 -6.61 -26.29
N VAL A 52 -18.90 -6.14 -25.22
CA VAL A 52 -18.87 -4.73 -24.87
C VAL A 52 -17.46 -4.17 -25.11
N ARG A 53 -17.30 -3.51 -26.27
CA ARG A 53 -16.12 -2.71 -26.68
C ARG A 53 -14.79 -3.30 -26.21
N GLY A 54 -14.16 -4.08 -27.10
CA GLY A 54 -12.87 -4.74 -26.81
C GLY A 54 -11.91 -3.85 -26.04
N ASP A 55 -11.27 -4.41 -25.02
CA ASP A 55 -10.33 -3.74 -24.13
C ASP A 55 -9.30 -2.94 -24.95
N LYS A 56 -9.52 -1.64 -25.08
CA LYS A 56 -8.59 -0.76 -25.76
C LYS A 56 -7.27 -0.62 -24.98
N LEU A 57 -7.32 -0.89 -23.69
CA LEU A 57 -6.20 -0.75 -22.75
C LEU A 57 -6.23 -1.94 -21.77
N LYS A 58 -5.10 -2.63 -21.66
CA LYS A 58 -4.87 -3.74 -20.71
C LYS A 58 -3.71 -3.39 -19.81
N ALA A 59 -3.78 -3.77 -18.54
CA ALA A 59 -2.71 -3.60 -17.58
C ALA A 59 -2.15 -4.95 -17.12
N TYR A 60 -0.85 -5.00 -16.87
CA TYR A 60 -0.13 -6.18 -16.43
C TYR A 60 0.78 -5.83 -15.26
N LYS A 61 0.95 -6.75 -14.34
CA LYS A 61 2.02 -6.78 -13.34
C LYS A 61 2.91 -7.98 -13.60
N ILE A 62 4.09 -7.96 -13.04
CA ILE A 62 5.08 -9.01 -13.19
C ILE A 62 5.25 -9.75 -11.86
N THR A 63 5.33 -11.09 -11.90
CA THR A 63 5.88 -11.86 -10.79
C THR A 63 7.40 -11.76 -10.86
N PRO A 64 8.08 -11.02 -9.93
CA PRO A 64 9.44 -10.55 -10.15
C PRO A 64 10.47 -11.65 -10.41
N ASP A 65 10.40 -12.79 -9.69
CA ASP A 65 11.44 -13.80 -9.76
C ASP A 65 11.32 -14.75 -10.96
N VAL A 66 10.13 -14.83 -11.56
CA VAL A 66 9.87 -15.72 -12.71
C VAL A 66 9.54 -14.96 -13.99
N ALA A 67 9.57 -13.62 -13.95
CA ALA A 67 9.27 -12.72 -15.08
C ALA A 67 7.92 -13.02 -15.76
N ARG A 68 6.93 -13.52 -15.01
CA ARG A 68 5.61 -13.86 -15.56
C ARG A 68 4.68 -12.66 -15.48
N ALA A 69 4.13 -12.27 -16.61
CA ALA A 69 3.12 -11.23 -16.68
C ALA A 69 1.75 -11.74 -16.23
N VAL A 70 1.11 -11.00 -15.33
CA VAL A 70 -0.24 -11.26 -14.84
C VAL A 70 -1.12 -10.08 -15.20
N ARG A 71 -2.25 -10.35 -15.86
CA ARG A 71 -3.22 -9.30 -16.17
C ARG A 71 -3.86 -8.80 -14.88
N VAL A 72 -3.92 -7.49 -14.73
CA VAL A 72 -4.56 -6.83 -13.58
C VAL A 72 -5.65 -5.87 -14.05
N GLU A 73 -6.59 -5.57 -13.16
CA GLU A 73 -7.60 -4.55 -13.42
C GLU A 73 -6.96 -3.19 -13.67
N MET A 74 -7.53 -2.44 -14.59
CA MET A 74 -7.11 -1.07 -14.83
C MET A 74 -7.35 -0.23 -13.57
N PRO A 75 -6.45 0.74 -13.31
CA PRO A 75 -6.74 1.73 -12.29
C PRO A 75 -8.05 2.41 -12.65
N ASP A 76 -8.83 2.61 -11.65
CA ASP A 76 -10.24 2.86 -11.67
C ASP A 76 -10.72 3.98 -12.58
N THR A 77 -11.82 3.68 -13.22
CA THR A 77 -12.70 4.61 -13.89
C THR A 77 -13.93 4.99 -13.04
N LEU A 78 -14.00 4.55 -11.76
CA LEU A 78 -15.13 4.78 -10.88
C LEU A 78 -15.10 6.20 -10.33
N THR A 79 -16.23 6.89 -10.44
CA THR A 79 -16.35 8.29 -10.02
C THR A 79 -16.30 8.44 -8.51
N HIS A 80 -16.80 7.45 -7.79
CA HIS A 80 -17.09 7.54 -6.37
C HIS A 80 -15.85 7.79 -5.51
N TYR A 81 -14.73 7.12 -5.81
CA TYR A 81 -13.52 7.21 -5.01
C TYR A 81 -12.52 8.29 -5.47
N THR A 82 -12.94 9.22 -6.32
CA THR A 82 -12.02 10.23 -6.87
C THR A 82 -11.39 11.10 -5.77
N PHE A 83 -12.11 11.42 -4.71
CA PHE A 83 -11.62 12.21 -3.58
C PHE A 83 -10.70 11.44 -2.64
N GLU A 84 -10.79 10.12 -2.57
CA GLU A 84 -10.07 9.30 -1.60
C GLU A 84 -8.56 9.24 -1.87
N TYR A 85 -8.13 9.45 -3.10
CA TYR A 85 -6.71 9.40 -3.45
C TYR A 85 -5.83 10.42 -2.73
N ILE A 86 -6.43 11.43 -2.13
CA ILE A 86 -5.75 12.50 -1.43
C ILE A 86 -5.82 12.36 0.09
N SER A 87 -6.54 11.39 0.60
CA SER A 87 -6.68 11.15 2.03
C SER A 87 -5.84 9.96 2.46
N PRO A 88 -4.98 10.07 3.48
CA PRO A 88 -4.25 8.93 4.03
C PRO A 88 -5.17 7.80 4.51
N GLU A 89 -6.36 8.13 4.99
CA GLU A 89 -7.36 7.20 5.50
C GLU A 89 -7.83 6.18 4.45
N PHE A 90 -7.64 6.49 3.18
CA PHE A 90 -7.92 5.57 2.08
C PHE A 90 -6.98 4.34 2.03
N ARG A 91 -5.79 4.44 2.63
CA ARG A 91 -4.76 3.39 2.55
C ARG A 91 -5.07 2.16 3.40
N SER A 92 -5.87 2.31 4.44
CA SER A 92 -6.31 1.25 5.36
C SER A 92 -7.55 1.68 6.10
N LEU A 93 -8.28 0.74 6.72
CA LEU A 93 -9.42 1.03 7.59
C LEU A 93 -9.00 1.72 8.91
N GLY A 94 -8.17 2.69 8.87
CA GLY A 94 -7.60 3.43 9.98
C GLY A 94 -6.10 3.57 9.81
N VAL A 95 -5.67 4.82 9.85
CA VAL A 95 -4.29 5.21 9.57
C VAL A 95 -3.79 6.18 10.63
N SER A 96 -2.55 6.01 11.05
CA SER A 96 -1.77 6.98 11.79
C SER A 96 -0.80 7.66 10.84
N TYR A 97 -0.77 9.00 10.80
CA TYR A 97 0.10 9.77 9.89
C TYR A 97 0.46 11.14 10.47
N LEU A 98 1.44 11.80 9.88
CA LEU A 98 2.04 13.03 10.41
C LEU A 98 1.34 14.33 9.99
N GLY A 99 0.20 14.25 9.33
CA GLY A 99 -0.62 15.40 8.94
C GLY A 99 -0.68 15.68 7.43
N ASN A 100 0.38 15.50 6.66
CA ASN A 100 0.35 15.66 5.20
C ASN A 100 -0.04 14.36 4.50
N THR A 101 -0.68 14.44 3.33
CA THR A 101 -1.16 13.27 2.58
C THR A 101 -0.06 12.24 2.31
N ASN A 102 1.13 12.68 1.92
CA ASN A 102 2.26 11.79 1.63
C ASN A 102 3.33 11.79 2.72
N SER A 103 2.98 12.14 3.97
CA SER A 103 3.87 11.93 5.11
C SER A 103 3.98 10.44 5.46
N GLN A 104 4.90 10.11 6.35
CA GLN A 104 5.02 8.77 6.92
C GLN A 104 3.71 8.37 7.59
N TRP A 105 3.37 7.09 7.46
CA TRP A 105 2.13 6.55 7.97
C TRP A 105 2.25 5.10 8.40
N GLN A 106 1.35 4.67 9.27
CA GLN A 106 1.21 3.29 9.71
C GLN A 106 -0.27 2.91 9.74
N ALA A 107 -0.61 1.73 9.22
CA ALA A 107 -1.95 1.17 9.35
C ALA A 107 -2.25 0.85 10.82
N LYS A 108 -3.47 1.16 11.28
CA LYS A 108 -3.96 0.77 12.60
C LYS A 108 -4.28 -0.73 12.64
N LEU A 109 -4.70 -1.31 11.52
CA LEU A 109 -4.90 -2.75 11.38
C LEU A 109 -3.56 -3.46 11.18
N PHE A 110 -3.32 -4.51 11.97
CA PHE A 110 -2.08 -5.28 11.95
C PHE A 110 -1.80 -5.91 10.59
N PHE A 111 -2.78 -6.53 9.95
CA PHE A 111 -2.60 -7.24 8.68
C PHE A 111 -2.47 -6.30 7.46
N ASP A 112 -2.71 -5.00 7.64
CA ASP A 112 -2.47 -3.97 6.62
C ASP A 112 -1.05 -3.37 6.72
N ARG A 113 -0.29 -3.70 7.78
CA ARG A 113 1.12 -3.30 7.96
C ARG A 113 2.06 -4.18 7.12
N PRO A 114 3.30 -3.72 6.83
CA PRO A 114 4.34 -4.61 6.31
C PRO A 114 4.54 -5.82 7.22
N ARG A 115 4.77 -6.97 6.62
CA ARG A 115 4.95 -8.22 7.38
C ARG A 115 6.19 -8.23 8.25
N ARG A 116 7.20 -7.47 7.91
CA ARG A 116 8.46 -7.31 8.65
C ARG A 116 9.02 -5.90 8.48
N VAL A 117 9.97 -5.54 9.33
CA VAL A 117 10.79 -4.34 9.17
C VAL A 117 11.57 -4.44 7.86
N GLY A 118 11.53 -3.41 7.05
CA GLY A 118 12.16 -3.37 5.72
C GLY A 118 13.69 -3.44 5.80
N ASP A 119 14.34 -3.92 4.75
CA ASP A 119 15.81 -3.95 4.69
C ASP A 119 16.42 -2.54 4.83
N PHE A 120 15.75 -1.52 4.31
CA PHE A 120 16.05 -0.10 4.55
C PHE A 120 14.95 0.52 5.39
N PHE A 121 14.92 0.20 6.67
CA PHE A 121 13.81 0.48 7.58
C PHE A 121 13.42 1.95 7.68
N TYR A 122 14.32 2.90 7.41
CA TYR A 122 14.03 4.33 7.37
C TYR A 122 12.93 4.72 6.37
N ALA A 123 12.67 3.88 5.37
CA ALA A 123 11.64 4.11 4.38
C ALA A 123 10.32 3.38 4.69
N ASP A 124 10.22 2.67 5.83
CA ASP A 124 9.04 1.87 6.17
C ASP A 124 7.76 2.71 6.28
N GLY A 125 7.84 3.95 6.74
CA GLY A 125 6.71 4.88 6.74
C GLY A 125 6.17 5.26 5.35
N TYR A 126 6.88 4.90 4.27
CA TYR A 126 6.48 5.11 2.87
C TYR A 126 6.15 3.80 2.13
N TYR A 127 6.00 2.67 2.82
CA TYR A 127 6.01 1.32 2.26
C TYR A 127 5.06 1.08 1.08
N ARG A 128 3.91 1.77 1.00
CA ARG A 128 2.99 1.66 -0.15
C ARG A 128 3.17 2.75 -1.21
N MET A 129 4.13 3.64 -1.02
CA MET A 129 4.38 4.75 -1.94
C MET A 129 5.64 4.55 -2.77
N LEU A 130 6.56 3.66 -2.36
CA LEU A 130 7.77 3.33 -3.09
C LEU A 130 7.46 2.46 -4.32
N TYR A 131 8.17 2.70 -5.40
CA TYR A 131 8.13 1.79 -6.55
C TYR A 131 8.88 0.50 -6.21
N THR A 132 8.21 -0.63 -6.42
CA THR A 132 8.80 -1.97 -6.31
C THR A 132 8.46 -2.78 -7.57
N PRO A 133 9.23 -3.80 -7.95
CA PRO A 133 9.00 -4.55 -9.17
C PRO A 133 7.59 -5.15 -9.30
N ASP A 134 7.00 -5.58 -8.18
CA ASP A 134 5.64 -6.12 -8.10
C ASP A 134 4.54 -5.04 -8.10
N ALA A 135 4.88 -3.80 -7.76
CA ALA A 135 3.94 -2.68 -7.76
C ALA A 135 3.78 -2.04 -9.13
N VAL A 136 4.80 -2.13 -9.99
CA VAL A 136 4.82 -1.47 -11.30
C VAL A 136 3.82 -2.13 -12.26
N ARG A 137 2.99 -1.30 -12.91
CA ARG A 137 2.08 -1.71 -13.98
C ARG A 137 2.70 -1.44 -15.34
N TYR A 138 2.51 -2.40 -16.24
CA TYR A 138 2.84 -2.32 -17.66
C TYR A 138 1.55 -2.35 -18.45
N TYR A 139 1.52 -1.77 -19.63
CA TYR A 139 0.29 -1.62 -20.39
C TYR A 139 0.41 -2.24 -21.79
N ASP A 140 -0.75 -2.54 -22.37
CA ASP A 140 -0.94 -2.85 -23.77
C ASP A 140 -2.16 -2.05 -24.24
N THR A 141 -1.97 -1.16 -25.20
CA THR A 141 -2.99 -0.21 -25.60
C THR A 141 -3.11 -0.08 -27.10
N LYS A 142 -4.33 0.01 -27.62
CA LYS A 142 -4.59 0.25 -29.05
C LYS A 142 -4.39 1.72 -29.44
N THR A 143 -4.55 2.62 -28.48
CA THR A 143 -4.37 4.06 -28.65
C THR A 143 -3.59 4.62 -27.47
N PRO A 144 -2.74 5.64 -27.65
CA PRO A 144 -2.07 6.27 -26.52
C PRO A 144 -3.07 6.73 -25.47
N PHE A 145 -2.69 6.61 -24.20
CA PHE A 145 -3.47 7.13 -23.09
C PHE A 145 -2.64 8.13 -22.28
N THR A 146 -3.33 9.11 -21.71
CA THR A 146 -2.78 10.04 -20.73
C THR A 146 -3.79 10.18 -19.60
N TYR A 147 -3.34 9.97 -18.40
CA TYR A 147 -4.11 10.15 -17.18
C TYR A 147 -3.47 11.25 -16.37
N VAL A 148 -4.20 12.31 -16.04
CA VAL A 148 -3.70 13.43 -15.24
C VAL A 148 -4.64 13.68 -14.08
N ARG A 149 -4.07 13.85 -12.90
CA ARG A 149 -4.78 14.23 -11.69
C ARG A 149 -4.09 15.44 -11.07
N TYR A 150 -4.88 16.41 -10.69
CA TYR A 150 -4.46 17.57 -9.90
C TYR A 150 -5.38 17.73 -8.71
N HIS A 151 -4.82 18.02 -7.56
CA HIS A 151 -5.52 18.31 -6.33
C HIS A 151 -4.88 19.48 -5.60
N LYS A 152 -5.73 20.30 -4.95
CA LYS A 152 -5.29 21.40 -4.11
C LYS A 152 -6.22 21.58 -2.91
N ASN A 153 -5.67 21.86 -1.73
CA ASN A 153 -6.45 22.43 -0.64
C ASN A 153 -6.44 23.98 -0.71
N PHE A 154 -7.51 24.62 -0.22
CA PHE A 154 -7.69 26.08 -0.34
C PHE A 154 -7.26 26.86 0.91
N LYS A 155 -6.47 26.27 1.80
CA LYS A 155 -5.88 27.00 2.93
C LYS A 155 -4.62 27.75 2.49
N SER A 156 -4.60 29.05 2.68
CA SER A 156 -3.56 29.95 2.16
C SER A 156 -2.14 29.61 2.64
N ASN A 157 -1.94 29.41 3.93
CA ASN A 157 -0.63 29.16 4.54
C ASN A 157 -0.37 27.67 4.80
N GLU A 158 -1.35 26.80 4.53
CA GLU A 158 -1.38 25.38 4.84
C GLU A 158 -1.71 24.60 3.56
N SER A 159 -1.21 25.10 2.41
CA SER A 159 -1.52 24.53 1.10
C SER A 159 -0.91 23.16 0.91
N GLU A 160 -1.65 22.33 0.22
CA GLU A 160 -1.18 21.05 -0.31
C GLU A 160 -1.55 20.95 -1.79
N ASP A 161 -0.55 20.71 -2.63
CA ASP A 161 -0.70 20.56 -4.06
C ASP A 161 -0.20 19.16 -4.48
N ILE A 162 -1.04 18.39 -5.18
CA ILE A 162 -0.70 17.05 -5.68
C ILE A 162 -0.94 16.99 -7.18
N ILE A 163 0.08 16.57 -7.93
CA ILE A 163 0.01 16.32 -9.36
C ILE A 163 0.44 14.89 -9.63
N THR A 164 -0.39 14.14 -10.37
CA THR A 164 -0.05 12.81 -10.88
C THR A 164 -0.29 12.79 -12.37
N ALA A 165 0.66 12.23 -13.13
CA ALA A 165 0.52 12.02 -14.57
C ALA A 165 1.04 10.64 -14.94
N ASP A 166 0.23 9.87 -15.70
CA ASP A 166 0.60 8.61 -16.31
C ASP A 166 0.39 8.69 -17.82
N PHE A 167 1.38 8.22 -18.56
CA PHE A 167 1.34 8.14 -20.01
C PHE A 167 1.76 6.75 -20.48
N GLY A 168 1.11 6.25 -21.53
CA GLY A 168 1.53 5.02 -22.18
C GLY A 168 1.07 4.94 -23.64
N ALA A 169 1.93 4.38 -24.48
CA ALA A 169 1.66 4.18 -25.89
C ALA A 169 2.31 2.89 -26.40
N ASN A 170 1.64 2.19 -27.30
CA ASN A 170 2.25 1.11 -28.06
C ASN A 170 2.95 1.64 -29.30
N LEU A 171 4.19 1.21 -29.48
CA LEU A 171 4.99 1.40 -30.69
C LEU A 171 4.92 0.10 -31.51
N GLY A 172 3.84 -0.06 -32.29
CA GLY A 172 3.52 -1.31 -32.96
C GLY A 172 2.65 -2.23 -32.09
N LYS A 173 2.69 -3.54 -32.38
CA LYS A 173 1.80 -4.55 -31.71
C LYS A 173 2.37 -5.07 -30.39
N GLU A 174 3.67 -5.06 -30.25
CA GLU A 174 4.38 -5.81 -29.20
C GLU A 174 5.11 -4.91 -28.19
N LEU A 175 5.51 -3.70 -28.59
CA LEU A 175 6.29 -2.79 -27.76
C LEU A 175 5.40 -1.70 -27.18
N ASN A 176 5.37 -1.62 -25.84
CA ASN A 176 4.75 -0.52 -25.10
C ASN A 176 5.82 0.30 -24.38
N VAL A 177 5.66 1.60 -24.36
CA VAL A 177 6.48 2.54 -23.58
C VAL A 177 5.58 3.47 -22.79
N GLY A 178 6.04 3.88 -21.63
CA GLY A 178 5.28 4.83 -20.82
C GLY A 178 6.11 5.49 -19.73
N ALA A 179 5.51 6.50 -19.12
CA ALA A 179 6.10 7.25 -18.03
C ALA A 179 5.04 7.61 -17.00
N SER A 180 5.45 7.70 -15.74
CA SER A 180 4.63 8.17 -14.63
C SER A 180 5.38 9.26 -13.88
N PHE A 181 4.65 10.24 -13.39
CA PHE A 181 5.16 11.33 -12.57
C PHE A 181 4.16 11.65 -11.46
N ASP A 182 4.66 11.68 -10.22
CA ASP A 182 3.92 12.11 -9.04
C ASP A 182 4.69 13.20 -8.34
N TYR A 183 4.03 14.28 -7.99
CA TYR A 183 4.60 15.38 -7.22
C TYR A 183 3.61 15.83 -6.16
N THR A 184 4.10 15.98 -4.92
CA THR A 184 3.34 16.54 -3.82
C THR A 184 4.18 17.58 -3.10
N TYR A 185 3.56 18.71 -2.82
CA TYR A 185 4.09 19.72 -1.93
C TYR A 185 3.04 20.07 -0.89
N ALA A 186 3.40 20.02 0.38
CA ALA A 186 2.54 20.38 1.49
C ALA A 186 3.28 21.31 2.46
N SER A 187 2.66 22.44 2.81
CA SER A 187 3.20 23.36 3.81
C SER A 187 3.05 22.84 5.23
N GLY A 188 2.17 21.85 5.45
CA GLY A 188 1.76 21.33 6.74
C GLY A 188 0.76 22.26 7.46
N PHE A 189 -0.14 21.69 8.22
CA PHE A 189 -1.11 22.46 9.05
C PHE A 189 -0.45 22.97 10.34
N TYR A 190 0.46 22.20 10.91
CA TYR A 190 1.26 22.58 12.07
C TYR A 190 2.62 23.12 11.64
N THR A 191 3.25 23.97 12.46
CA THR A 191 4.57 24.55 12.15
C THR A 191 5.63 23.46 11.97
N GLN A 192 6.66 23.73 11.16
CA GLN A 192 7.76 22.79 10.85
C GLN A 192 7.29 21.42 10.32
N GLY A 193 6.11 21.36 9.70
CA GLY A 193 5.56 20.12 9.13
C GLY A 193 5.59 20.03 7.60
N ARG A 194 6.45 20.83 6.94
CA ARG A 194 6.50 20.89 5.47
C ARG A 194 7.02 19.58 4.88
N SER A 195 6.35 19.11 3.81
CA SER A 195 6.81 17.94 3.05
C SER A 195 6.88 18.22 1.55
N LYS A 196 7.79 17.51 0.88
CA LYS A 196 7.94 17.53 -0.58
C LYS A 196 8.31 16.15 -1.08
N ASP A 197 7.50 15.64 -2.00
CA ASP A 197 7.71 14.36 -2.65
C ASP A 197 7.78 14.55 -4.16
N ALA A 198 8.67 13.81 -4.80
CA ALA A 198 8.74 13.74 -6.25
C ALA A 198 9.11 12.32 -6.67
N ARG A 199 8.26 11.69 -7.46
CA ARG A 199 8.48 10.34 -7.95
C ARG A 199 8.31 10.33 -9.46
N TYR A 200 9.20 9.65 -10.16
CA TYR A 200 9.05 9.45 -11.58
C TYR A 200 9.48 8.04 -11.96
N ARG A 201 8.87 7.55 -13.01
CA ARG A 201 9.14 6.22 -13.57
C ARG A 201 9.02 6.29 -15.09
N VAL A 202 9.97 5.66 -15.77
CA VAL A 202 9.87 5.32 -17.19
C VAL A 202 9.87 3.80 -17.30
N PHE A 203 8.96 3.26 -18.07
CA PHE A 203 8.82 1.81 -18.22
C PHE A 203 8.62 1.42 -19.68
N THR A 204 8.96 0.17 -19.96
CA THR A 204 8.76 -0.46 -21.25
C THR A 204 8.39 -1.91 -21.10
N SER A 205 7.58 -2.41 -22.04
CA SER A 205 7.32 -3.85 -22.17
C SER A 205 7.30 -4.25 -23.64
N TYR A 206 7.99 -5.33 -23.96
CA TYR A 206 7.93 -6.01 -25.25
C TYR A 206 7.28 -7.38 -25.06
N ARG A 207 6.26 -7.69 -25.82
CA ARG A 207 5.48 -8.91 -25.70
C ARG A 207 5.28 -9.61 -27.04
N GLY A 208 6.35 -10.25 -27.53
CA GLY A 208 6.29 -11.10 -28.71
C GLY A 208 5.90 -12.53 -28.38
N ASP A 209 5.74 -13.39 -29.39
CA ASP A 209 5.33 -14.78 -29.23
C ASP A 209 6.33 -15.60 -28.37
N ARG A 210 7.62 -15.46 -28.65
CA ARG A 210 8.68 -16.24 -27.99
C ARG A 210 9.48 -15.48 -26.98
N TYR A 211 9.56 -14.17 -27.10
CA TYR A 211 10.36 -13.32 -26.21
C TYR A 211 9.49 -12.25 -25.58
N GLU A 212 9.63 -12.10 -24.27
CA GLU A 212 9.03 -11.02 -23.51
C GLU A 212 10.10 -10.29 -22.71
N LEU A 213 9.96 -8.96 -22.66
CA LEU A 213 10.79 -8.10 -21.84
C LEU A 213 9.91 -7.10 -21.10
N PHE A 214 10.22 -6.89 -19.81
CA PHE A 214 9.63 -5.85 -18.98
C PHE A 214 10.74 -5.12 -18.27
N GLY A 215 10.71 -3.79 -18.32
CA GLY A 215 11.74 -3.00 -17.67
C GLY A 215 11.20 -1.67 -17.17
N TYR A 216 11.81 -1.15 -16.12
CA TYR A 216 11.59 0.22 -15.67
C TYR A 216 12.82 0.80 -15.00
N ILE A 217 12.90 2.13 -15.02
CA ILE A 217 13.78 2.94 -14.19
C ILE A 217 12.88 3.91 -13.42
N ALA A 218 13.10 4.02 -12.12
CA ALA A 218 12.32 4.90 -11.26
C ALA A 218 13.19 5.60 -10.23
N ASN A 219 12.71 6.72 -9.75
CA ASN A 219 13.30 7.45 -8.64
C ASN A 219 12.20 7.97 -7.72
N ASP A 220 12.37 7.73 -6.41
CA ASP A 220 11.53 8.25 -5.35
C ASP A 220 12.33 9.23 -4.51
N TYR A 221 11.75 10.39 -4.25
CA TYR A 221 12.31 11.44 -3.42
C TYR A 221 11.27 11.89 -2.40
N TYR A 222 11.57 11.78 -1.12
CA TYR A 222 10.74 12.27 -0.01
C TYR A 222 11.59 13.19 0.86
N LYS A 223 11.07 14.35 1.18
CA LYS A 223 11.65 15.30 2.12
C LYS A 223 10.57 15.72 3.11
N GLN A 224 10.84 15.53 4.40
CA GLN A 224 9.96 15.91 5.50
C GLN A 224 10.72 16.81 6.46
N GLU A 225 10.16 17.97 6.80
CA GLU A 225 10.57 18.76 7.96
C GLU A 225 9.91 18.16 9.20
N GLU A 226 10.71 17.96 10.24
CA GLU A 226 10.31 17.23 11.43
C GLU A 226 9.94 18.19 12.56
N ASN A 227 8.69 18.19 12.97
CA ASN A 227 8.22 19.00 14.11
C ASN A 227 8.10 18.23 15.43
N GLY A 228 8.29 16.89 15.39
CA GLY A 228 8.17 16.02 16.56
C GLY A 228 6.76 15.90 17.15
N GLY A 229 5.74 16.48 16.49
CA GLY A 229 4.38 16.56 17.01
C GLY A 229 4.15 17.74 17.97
N ILE A 230 2.96 17.88 18.50
CA ILE A 230 2.58 18.95 19.44
C ILE A 230 3.17 18.71 20.84
N THR A 231 3.45 19.78 21.56
CA THR A 231 4.06 19.69 22.91
C THR A 231 3.13 19.08 23.95
N ASN A 232 1.84 19.40 23.87
CA ASN A 232 0.81 18.92 24.80
C ASN A 232 -0.51 18.70 24.07
N ALA A 233 -1.13 17.55 24.26
CA ALA A 233 -2.44 17.21 23.72
C ALA A 233 -3.57 18.12 24.22
N ASP A 234 -3.40 18.78 25.38
CA ASP A 234 -4.38 19.72 25.93
C ASP A 234 -4.67 20.92 25.00
N TYR A 235 -3.73 21.29 24.12
CA TYR A 235 -4.02 22.30 23.10
C TYR A 235 -5.16 21.88 22.14
N ILE A 236 -5.38 20.59 22.02
CA ILE A 236 -6.44 19.99 21.18
C ILE A 236 -7.65 19.60 22.04
N TYR A 237 -7.42 18.95 23.21
CA TYR A 237 -8.50 18.43 24.05
C TYR A 237 -9.16 19.50 24.94
N ASN A 238 -8.40 20.48 25.42
CA ASN A 238 -8.85 21.51 26.36
C ASN A 238 -8.37 22.91 25.94
N PRO A 239 -8.68 23.37 24.71
CA PRO A 239 -8.16 24.62 24.18
C PRO A 239 -8.53 25.87 25.05
N GLU A 240 -9.63 25.78 25.82
CA GLU A 240 -10.07 26.83 26.76
C GLU A 240 -9.07 27.12 27.88
N ARG A 241 -8.15 26.22 28.21
CA ARG A 241 -7.06 26.43 29.18
C ARG A 241 -6.00 27.42 28.67
N TYR A 242 -5.92 27.60 27.36
CA TYR A 242 -4.87 28.37 26.69
C TYR A 242 -5.40 29.62 26.00
N THR A 243 -6.72 29.75 25.90
CA THR A 243 -7.39 30.93 25.32
C THR A 243 -8.47 31.44 26.26
N ASN A 244 -8.63 32.75 26.36
CA ASN A 244 -9.72 33.41 27.16
C ASN A 244 -11.12 33.22 26.55
N SER A 245 -11.23 32.54 25.43
CA SER A 245 -12.47 32.21 24.75
C SER A 245 -12.50 30.74 24.41
N ARG A 246 -13.68 30.12 24.40
CA ARG A 246 -13.88 28.74 23.93
C ARG A 246 -13.58 28.54 22.43
N THR A 247 -12.85 29.45 21.81
CA THR A 247 -12.44 29.40 20.42
C THR A 247 -11.25 28.44 20.29
N LYS A 248 -11.26 27.66 19.23
CA LYS A 248 -10.17 26.75 18.85
C LYS A 248 -8.87 27.53 18.66
N ILE A 249 -7.78 26.93 19.07
CA ILE A 249 -6.43 27.40 18.76
C ILE A 249 -6.15 27.10 17.29
N SER A 250 -5.66 28.08 16.55
CA SER A 250 -5.18 27.84 15.18
C SER A 250 -4.07 26.79 15.18
N SER A 251 -4.10 25.86 14.23
CA SER A 251 -3.05 24.82 14.12
C SER A 251 -1.64 25.39 14.04
N ARG A 252 -1.48 26.60 13.51
CA ARG A 252 -0.20 27.33 13.46
C ARG A 252 0.28 27.86 14.80
N ASP A 253 -0.65 28.10 15.72
CA ASP A 253 -0.36 28.65 17.04
C ASP A 253 -0.18 27.54 18.10
N VAL A 254 -0.49 26.29 17.74
CA VAL A 254 -0.22 25.13 18.61
C VAL A 254 1.27 24.87 18.65
N PRO A 255 1.91 24.91 19.85
CA PRO A 255 3.33 24.66 19.96
C PRO A 255 3.72 23.23 19.58
N VAL A 256 4.81 23.09 18.82
CA VAL A 256 5.39 21.81 18.42
C VAL A 256 6.70 21.56 19.15
N LEU A 257 7.07 20.29 19.30
CA LEU A 257 8.29 19.90 20.04
C LEU A 257 9.57 20.42 19.39
N ILE A 258 9.63 20.41 18.06
CA ILE A 258 10.76 20.94 17.29
C ILE A 258 10.28 22.18 16.56
N SER A 259 10.41 23.34 17.21
CA SER A 259 9.94 24.62 16.68
C SER A 259 11.02 25.41 15.93
N THR A 260 12.29 25.03 16.08
CA THR A 260 13.44 25.73 15.50
C THR A 260 14.39 24.78 14.80
N GLY A 261 15.24 25.30 13.91
CA GLY A 261 16.34 24.57 13.33
C GLY A 261 16.03 23.77 12.07
N ALA A 262 14.76 23.75 11.58
CA ALA A 262 14.34 23.08 10.36
C ALA A 262 14.95 21.65 10.18
N LEU A 263 14.85 20.85 11.25
CA LEU A 263 15.32 19.47 11.24
C LEU A 263 14.61 18.69 10.14
N THR A 264 15.37 18.00 9.32
CA THR A 264 14.84 17.43 8.07
C THR A 264 15.26 15.98 7.89
N ASN A 265 14.32 15.12 7.55
CA ASN A 265 14.56 13.81 6.97
C ASN A 265 14.39 13.85 5.45
N ARG A 266 15.28 13.17 4.73
CA ARG A 266 15.23 13.03 3.29
C ARG A 266 15.54 11.60 2.89
N ILE A 267 14.59 10.97 2.18
CA ILE A 267 14.75 9.64 1.58
C ILE A 267 14.91 9.81 0.08
N ARG A 268 15.83 9.06 -0.51
CA ARG A 268 15.97 8.89 -1.97
C ARG A 268 16.07 7.41 -2.28
N SER A 269 15.37 6.97 -3.32
CA SER A 269 15.40 5.59 -3.77
C SER A 269 15.44 5.56 -5.29
N GLY A 270 16.54 5.07 -5.86
CA GLY A 270 16.71 4.90 -7.30
C GLY A 270 16.61 3.42 -7.64
N HIS A 271 15.73 3.06 -8.58
CA HIS A 271 15.41 1.68 -8.95
C HIS A 271 15.64 1.45 -10.44
N ALA A 272 16.14 0.28 -10.77
CA ALA A 272 16.13 -0.26 -12.12
C ALA A 272 15.74 -1.74 -12.06
N TYR A 273 14.82 -2.15 -12.91
CA TYR A 273 14.37 -3.52 -13.02
C TYR A 273 14.32 -3.93 -14.48
N LEU A 274 14.81 -5.11 -14.78
CA LEU A 274 14.75 -5.74 -16.08
C LEU A 274 14.37 -7.21 -15.90
N ALA A 275 13.29 -7.62 -16.55
CA ALA A 275 12.86 -9.00 -16.62
C ALA A 275 12.77 -9.42 -18.08
N GLN A 276 13.42 -10.52 -18.41
CA GLN A 276 13.43 -11.11 -19.73
C GLN A 276 12.99 -12.56 -19.66
N SER A 277 12.16 -13.00 -20.57
CA SER A 277 11.79 -14.39 -20.67
C SER A 277 11.79 -14.88 -22.12
N TYR A 278 12.32 -16.07 -22.34
CA TYR A 278 12.25 -16.78 -23.61
C TYR A 278 11.34 -17.99 -23.48
N ARG A 279 10.25 -17.99 -24.24
CA ARG A 279 9.20 -19.01 -24.20
C ARG A 279 9.45 -20.10 -25.23
N LEU A 280 9.47 -21.33 -24.78
CA LEU A 280 9.56 -22.54 -25.58
C LEU A 280 8.15 -23.05 -25.87
N GLY A 281 7.84 -23.33 -27.12
CA GLY A 281 6.49 -23.76 -27.51
C GLY A 281 6.36 -23.99 -29.01
N SER A 282 5.14 -24.22 -29.43
CA SER A 282 4.79 -24.47 -30.83
C SER A 282 3.59 -23.64 -31.26
N TYR A 283 3.53 -23.38 -32.57
CA TYR A 283 2.35 -22.75 -33.17
C TYR A 283 1.24 -23.77 -33.40
N ARG A 284 0.03 -23.41 -33.08
CA ARG A 284 -1.19 -24.18 -33.35
C ARG A 284 -2.12 -23.39 -34.26
N THR A 285 -2.67 -24.08 -35.24
CA THR A 285 -3.67 -23.50 -36.15
C THR A 285 -5.05 -23.98 -35.74
N VAL A 286 -5.96 -23.05 -35.50
CA VAL A 286 -7.38 -23.31 -35.28
C VAL A 286 -8.15 -22.93 -36.55
N LYS A 287 -8.84 -23.89 -37.11
CA LYS A 287 -9.71 -23.68 -38.24
C LYS A 287 -11.06 -23.17 -37.72
N ARG A 288 -11.39 -21.91 -37.97
CA ARG A 288 -12.71 -21.34 -37.70
C ARG A 288 -13.46 -21.22 -39.02
N LYS A 289 -14.66 -21.72 -39.04
CA LYS A 289 -15.60 -21.46 -40.16
C LYS A 289 -16.45 -20.27 -39.75
N GLN A 290 -16.38 -19.19 -40.51
CA GLN A 290 -17.23 -18.03 -40.33
C GLN A 290 -18.21 -17.92 -41.49
N PRO A 291 -19.52 -17.86 -41.23
CA PRO A 291 -20.50 -17.60 -42.30
C PRO A 291 -20.32 -16.15 -42.80
N LEU A 292 -20.11 -16.00 -44.07
CA LEU A 292 -20.09 -14.70 -44.76
C LEU A 292 -21.31 -14.62 -45.68
N PRO A 293 -22.04 -13.49 -45.64
CA PRO A 293 -23.12 -13.28 -46.58
C PRO A 293 -22.61 -13.21 -48.02
N ILE A 294 -23.32 -13.85 -48.95
CA ILE A 294 -23.02 -13.74 -50.38
C ILE A 294 -23.61 -12.44 -50.88
N GLU A 295 -22.75 -11.56 -51.43
CA GLU A 295 -23.20 -10.30 -52.02
C GLU A 295 -24.21 -10.55 -53.16
N GLY A 296 -25.43 -10.07 -53.00
CA GLY A 296 -26.51 -10.23 -53.98
C GLY A 296 -27.47 -11.42 -53.77
N GLN A 297 -27.34 -12.24 -52.74
CA GLN A 297 -28.29 -13.29 -52.38
C GLN A 297 -28.67 -13.20 -50.88
N GLU A 298 -29.82 -12.59 -50.59
CA GLU A 298 -30.36 -12.55 -49.24
C GLU A 298 -30.63 -13.98 -48.73
N GLY A 299 -29.98 -14.33 -47.56
CA GLY A 299 -30.16 -15.62 -46.92
C GLY A 299 -29.16 -16.72 -47.29
N SER A 300 -28.21 -16.47 -48.20
CA SER A 300 -27.16 -17.44 -48.56
C SER A 300 -25.83 -17.06 -47.87
N GLU A 301 -25.25 -18.00 -47.12
CA GLU A 301 -23.97 -17.83 -46.42
C GLU A 301 -22.94 -18.84 -46.96
N VAL A 302 -21.73 -18.36 -47.22
CA VAL A 302 -20.59 -19.22 -47.53
C VAL A 302 -19.72 -19.32 -46.28
N LEU A 303 -19.40 -20.55 -45.87
CA LEU A 303 -18.47 -20.80 -44.73
C LEU A 303 -17.02 -20.58 -45.20
N GLN A 304 -16.47 -19.41 -44.90
CA GLN A 304 -15.07 -19.14 -45.14
C GLN A 304 -14.23 -19.75 -43.98
N SER A 305 -13.18 -20.50 -44.33
CA SER A 305 -12.22 -21.00 -43.35
C SER A 305 -11.24 -19.87 -43.01
N LEU A 306 -11.33 -19.38 -41.78
CA LEU A 306 -10.36 -18.44 -41.20
C LEU A 306 -9.41 -19.24 -40.32
N ASP A 307 -8.25 -19.57 -40.88
CA ASP A 307 -7.20 -20.22 -40.12
C ASP A 307 -6.47 -19.17 -39.27
N SER A 308 -6.59 -19.31 -37.95
CA SER A 308 -5.87 -18.46 -36.99
C SER A 308 -4.74 -19.27 -36.36
N THR A 309 -3.50 -18.85 -36.57
CA THR A 309 -2.33 -19.47 -35.95
C THR A 309 -1.92 -18.66 -34.73
N TYR A 310 -1.77 -19.32 -33.59
CA TYR A 310 -1.32 -18.72 -32.34
C TYR A 310 -0.22 -19.55 -31.67
N PHE A 311 0.66 -18.89 -30.94
CA PHE A 311 1.75 -19.55 -30.23
C PHE A 311 1.25 -20.11 -28.90
N VAL A 312 1.58 -21.39 -28.61
CA VAL A 312 1.28 -22.06 -27.34
C VAL A 312 2.58 -22.30 -26.60
N PRO A 313 2.87 -21.52 -25.55
CA PRO A 313 4.05 -21.74 -24.74
C PRO A 313 3.89 -23.02 -23.90
N VAL A 314 4.93 -23.83 -23.85
CA VAL A 314 5.02 -25.03 -23.02
C VAL A 314 5.83 -24.75 -21.78
N GLY A 315 6.92 -24.00 -21.93
CA GLY A 315 7.82 -23.62 -20.85
C GLY A 315 8.66 -22.42 -21.24
N GLY A 316 9.55 -22.02 -20.36
CA GLY A 316 10.41 -20.88 -20.62
C GLY A 316 11.57 -20.76 -19.64
N ILE A 317 12.53 -19.95 -20.04
CA ILE A 317 13.66 -19.53 -19.21
C ILE A 317 13.50 -18.03 -19.00
N SER A 318 13.65 -17.57 -17.77
CA SER A 318 13.65 -16.16 -17.47
C SER A 318 14.88 -15.71 -16.69
N LEU A 319 15.28 -14.47 -16.94
CA LEU A 319 16.34 -13.77 -16.24
C LEU A 319 15.77 -12.45 -15.74
N THR A 320 15.91 -12.17 -14.45
CA THR A 320 15.53 -10.88 -13.87
C THR A 320 16.70 -10.26 -13.14
N THR A 321 16.84 -8.95 -13.29
CA THR A 321 17.82 -8.13 -12.57
C THR A 321 17.10 -6.96 -11.91
N TYR A 322 17.33 -6.79 -10.63
CA TYR A 322 16.82 -5.66 -9.85
C TYR A 322 17.98 -4.94 -9.17
N TYR A 323 18.09 -3.67 -9.42
CA TYR A 323 19.00 -2.76 -8.75
C TYR A 323 18.20 -1.72 -7.98
N ASN A 324 18.55 -1.50 -6.71
CA ASN A 324 17.94 -0.47 -5.87
C ASN A 324 19.02 0.21 -5.03
N LYS A 325 19.06 1.53 -5.07
CA LYS A 325 19.92 2.36 -4.22
C LYS A 325 19.05 3.27 -3.38
N GLN A 326 18.98 2.99 -2.10
CA GLN A 326 18.25 3.78 -1.10
C GLN A 326 19.22 4.57 -0.24
N SER A 327 18.86 5.80 0.11
CA SER A 327 19.61 6.62 1.04
C SER A 327 18.68 7.47 1.89
N ARG A 328 19.01 7.59 3.14
CA ARG A 328 18.42 8.52 4.08
C ARG A 328 19.43 9.57 4.47
N ARG A 329 18.99 10.82 4.67
CA ARG A 329 19.77 11.87 5.32
C ARG A 329 18.90 12.57 6.34
N PHE A 330 19.33 12.54 7.60
CA PHE A 330 18.75 13.30 8.71
C PHE A 330 19.69 14.46 9.01
N PHE A 331 19.23 15.70 8.88
CA PHE A 331 20.12 16.85 8.95
C PHE A 331 19.38 18.13 9.34
N SER A 332 20.17 19.07 9.87
CA SER A 332 19.79 20.47 10.00
C SER A 332 20.92 21.39 9.53
N HIS A 333 20.60 22.65 9.28
CA HIS A 333 21.54 23.70 8.93
C HIS A 333 21.78 24.69 10.08
N THR A 334 21.00 24.57 11.15
CA THR A 334 21.07 25.43 12.35
C THR A 334 21.10 24.55 13.59
N GLU A 335 21.87 24.91 14.58
CA GLU A 335 21.89 24.24 15.89
C GLU A 335 20.66 24.61 16.72
N SER A 336 20.26 23.69 17.58
CA SER A 336 19.21 23.92 18.56
C SER A 336 19.44 23.05 19.80
N ASP A 337 19.49 23.67 20.96
CA ASP A 337 19.61 22.97 22.25
C ASP A 337 18.36 22.14 22.60
N GLN A 338 17.24 22.39 21.92
CA GLN A 338 15.98 21.70 22.16
C GLN A 338 16.03 20.20 21.78
N TRP A 339 16.86 19.82 20.81
CA TRP A 339 16.81 18.47 20.26
C TRP A 339 17.26 17.40 21.24
N SER A 340 18.29 17.66 22.05
CA SER A 340 18.74 16.74 23.10
C SER A 340 17.63 16.47 24.13
N THR A 341 16.86 17.50 24.46
CA THR A 341 15.71 17.38 25.37
C THR A 341 14.57 16.61 24.71
N VAL A 342 14.27 16.90 23.44
CA VAL A 342 13.18 16.25 22.70
C VAL A 342 13.45 14.77 22.49
N PHE A 343 14.67 14.40 22.13
CA PHE A 343 15.03 13.00 21.84
C PHE A 343 15.46 12.22 23.09
N GLY A 344 15.63 12.90 24.24
CA GLY A 344 15.97 12.23 25.51
C GLY A 344 17.35 11.60 25.55
N THR A 345 18.18 11.87 24.53
CA THR A 345 19.55 11.38 24.41
C THR A 345 20.49 12.55 24.11
N PRO A 346 21.64 12.64 24.78
CA PRO A 346 22.65 13.65 24.43
C PRO A 346 23.12 13.40 22.99
N ALA A 347 23.37 14.48 22.25
CA ALA A 347 23.95 14.38 20.93
C ALA A 347 25.30 13.67 20.97
N VAL A 348 25.53 12.75 20.06
CA VAL A 348 26.86 12.19 19.83
C VAL A 348 27.67 13.25 19.10
N THR A 349 28.71 13.72 19.75
CA THR A 349 29.58 14.79 19.23
C THR A 349 30.67 14.23 18.33
N HIS A 350 30.84 14.86 17.18
CA HIS A 350 31.91 14.58 16.22
C HIS A 350 33.02 15.59 16.40
N THR A 351 34.25 15.13 16.48
CA THR A 351 35.43 16.00 16.57
C THR A 351 36.24 15.84 15.29
N ARG A 352 36.41 16.92 14.55
CA ARG A 352 37.24 16.97 13.35
C ARG A 352 38.52 17.74 13.65
N THR A 353 39.65 17.14 13.32
CA THR A 353 40.93 17.84 13.31
C THR A 353 41.09 18.50 11.94
N ASN A 354 41.14 19.81 11.91
CA ASN A 354 41.38 20.62 10.72
C ASN A 354 42.85 20.50 10.25
N ALA A 355 43.11 20.96 9.03
CA ALA A 355 44.45 20.93 8.44
C ALA A 355 45.46 21.76 9.23
N ASP A 356 45.02 22.71 10.04
CA ASP A 356 45.84 23.56 10.93
C ASP A 356 46.06 22.97 12.32
N GLY A 357 45.59 21.72 12.56
CA GLY A 357 45.69 21.02 13.85
C GLY A 357 44.65 21.44 14.88
N THR A 358 43.77 22.37 14.57
CA THR A 358 42.64 22.73 15.44
C THR A 358 41.54 21.68 15.41
N THR A 359 40.84 21.51 16.53
CA THR A 359 39.75 20.56 16.65
C THR A 359 38.41 21.29 16.62
N THR A 360 37.52 20.95 15.69
CA THR A 360 36.15 21.48 15.66
C THR A 360 35.18 20.38 16.07
N THR A 361 34.37 20.64 17.07
CA THR A 361 33.30 19.72 17.51
C THR A 361 32.00 20.10 16.85
N TYR A 362 31.34 19.12 16.21
CA TYR A 362 30.03 19.29 15.54
C TYR A 362 28.96 18.58 16.34
N THR A 363 27.85 19.29 16.58
CA THR A 363 26.63 18.77 17.21
C THR A 363 25.45 18.77 16.22
N LEU A 364 25.65 19.33 15.02
CA LEU A 364 24.65 19.37 13.98
C LEU A 364 24.41 17.96 13.40
N PRO A 365 23.15 17.47 13.39
CA PRO A 365 22.85 16.23 12.74
C PRO A 365 23.11 16.32 11.23
N ASN A 366 23.81 15.33 10.71
CA ASN A 366 24.05 15.13 9.29
C ASN A 366 24.22 13.64 8.99
N ASP A 367 23.33 12.85 9.57
CA ASP A 367 23.39 11.40 9.55
C ASP A 367 22.93 10.88 8.19
N THR A 368 23.74 10.05 7.54
CA THR A 368 23.41 9.46 6.25
C THR A 368 23.54 7.94 6.33
N ALA A 369 22.44 7.24 6.04
CA ALA A 369 22.42 5.79 5.85
C ALA A 369 22.17 5.46 4.39
N GLN A 370 22.77 4.39 3.90
CA GLN A 370 22.60 3.96 2.51
C GLN A 370 22.53 2.43 2.42
N LEU A 371 21.63 1.94 1.57
CA LEU A 371 21.54 0.55 1.14
C LEU A 371 21.59 0.48 -0.39
N VAL A 372 22.47 -0.36 -0.92
CA VAL A 372 22.47 -0.73 -2.33
C VAL A 372 22.15 -2.22 -2.41
N THR A 373 21.15 -2.58 -3.20
CA THR A 373 20.74 -3.97 -3.44
C THR A 373 20.89 -4.28 -4.93
N LEU A 374 21.53 -5.39 -5.24
CA LEU A 374 21.56 -5.98 -6.58
C LEU A 374 21.08 -7.41 -6.48
N GLN A 375 19.99 -7.71 -7.16
CA GLN A 375 19.38 -9.03 -7.18
C GLN A 375 19.34 -9.55 -8.61
N ASN A 376 19.79 -10.78 -8.82
CA ASN A 376 19.70 -11.49 -10.09
C ASN A 376 18.99 -12.81 -9.87
N THR A 377 18.01 -13.13 -10.71
CA THR A 377 17.25 -14.37 -10.61
C THR A 377 17.21 -15.06 -11.98
N VAL A 378 17.51 -16.33 -12.01
CA VAL A 378 17.32 -17.22 -13.17
C VAL A 378 16.21 -18.19 -12.82
N ALA A 379 15.21 -18.31 -13.69
CA ALA A 379 14.10 -19.24 -13.47
C ALA A 379 13.82 -20.12 -14.71
N LEU A 380 13.34 -21.32 -14.43
CA LEU A 380 12.78 -22.25 -15.39
C LEU A 380 11.30 -22.41 -15.08
N SER A 381 10.45 -22.29 -16.08
CA SER A 381 9.01 -22.37 -15.92
C SER A 381 8.39 -23.36 -16.89
N LEU A 382 7.44 -24.16 -16.39
CA LEU A 382 6.49 -24.94 -17.16
C LEU A 382 5.14 -24.22 -17.10
N MET A 383 4.54 -23.96 -18.27
CA MET A 383 3.29 -23.20 -18.37
C MET A 383 2.08 -24.10 -18.17
N GLU A 384 1.02 -23.57 -17.58
CA GLU A 384 -0.26 -24.27 -17.52
C GLU A 384 -0.99 -24.23 -18.87
N GLY A 385 -1.93 -25.14 -19.10
CA GLY A 385 -2.85 -25.09 -20.23
C GLY A 385 -2.31 -25.53 -21.60
N PHE A 386 -1.01 -25.80 -21.78
CA PHE A 386 -0.49 -26.21 -23.09
C PHE A 386 -0.98 -27.60 -23.53
N ARG A 387 -1.47 -28.40 -22.60
CA ARG A 387 -2.22 -29.66 -22.84
C ARG A 387 -3.44 -29.70 -21.90
N PRO A 388 -4.55 -30.35 -22.28
CA PRO A 388 -5.78 -30.38 -21.46
C PRO A 388 -5.60 -31.01 -20.06
N TRP A 389 -4.58 -31.86 -19.88
CA TRP A 389 -4.27 -32.51 -18.60
C TRP A 389 -3.30 -31.70 -17.73
N VAL A 390 -2.59 -30.72 -18.29
CA VAL A 390 -1.68 -29.83 -17.52
C VAL A 390 -2.51 -28.69 -16.94
N LYS A 391 -2.92 -28.85 -15.69
CA LYS A 391 -3.84 -27.96 -14.99
C LYS A 391 -3.16 -26.89 -14.16
N PHE A 392 -1.83 -26.89 -14.08
CA PHE A 392 -1.05 -25.94 -13.27
C PHE A 392 0.29 -25.64 -13.94
N GLY A 393 0.85 -24.49 -13.66
CA GLY A 393 2.21 -24.09 -13.98
C GLY A 393 3.16 -24.43 -12.84
N LEU A 394 4.42 -24.68 -13.16
CA LEU A 394 5.49 -24.95 -12.21
C LEU A 394 6.70 -24.11 -12.58
N SER A 395 7.31 -23.43 -11.62
CA SER A 395 8.56 -22.71 -11.83
C SER A 395 9.55 -23.02 -10.71
N ALA A 396 10.83 -23.08 -11.07
CA ALA A 396 11.93 -23.15 -10.12
C ALA A 396 12.94 -22.04 -10.43
N TYR A 397 13.52 -21.43 -9.40
CA TYR A 397 14.45 -20.34 -9.59
C TYR A 397 15.62 -20.38 -8.60
N LEU A 398 16.72 -19.77 -9.05
CA LEU A 398 17.88 -19.44 -8.24
C LEU A 398 18.02 -17.92 -8.21
N ARG A 399 18.06 -17.34 -7.00
CA ARG A 399 18.23 -15.90 -6.79
C ARG A 399 19.50 -15.62 -6.02
N GLN A 400 20.34 -14.77 -6.59
CA GLN A 400 21.51 -14.19 -5.95
C GLN A 400 21.19 -12.75 -5.57
N GLU A 401 21.41 -12.42 -4.29
CA GLU A 401 21.17 -11.08 -3.76
C GLU A 401 22.42 -10.57 -3.06
N ASN A 402 22.88 -9.38 -3.46
CA ASN A 402 23.99 -8.69 -2.87
C ASN A 402 23.51 -7.34 -2.33
N ARG A 403 23.77 -7.09 -1.05
CA ARG A 403 23.40 -5.86 -0.34
C ARG A 403 24.66 -5.21 0.22
N TRP A 404 24.75 -3.89 0.07
CA TRP A 404 25.82 -3.08 0.66
C TRP A 404 25.17 -2.01 1.51
N ALA A 405 25.28 -2.20 2.84
CA ALA A 405 24.83 -1.24 3.83
C ALA A 405 25.96 -0.29 4.20
N SER A 406 25.64 1.00 4.35
CA SER A 406 26.61 2.01 4.80
C SER A 406 26.00 2.87 5.88
N LEU A 407 26.75 3.05 6.96
CA LEU A 407 26.42 3.90 8.11
C LEU A 407 27.57 4.86 8.42
N PRO A 408 27.31 6.02 9.04
CA PRO A 408 28.36 6.92 9.51
C PRO A 408 29.27 6.21 10.54
N ASP A 409 30.55 6.48 10.45
CA ASP A 409 31.53 6.17 11.48
C ASP A 409 32.00 7.49 12.11
N LEU A 410 31.62 7.71 13.36
CA LEU A 410 31.88 8.95 14.06
C LEU A 410 33.38 9.19 14.36
N ALA A 411 34.14 8.11 14.52
CA ALA A 411 35.55 8.20 14.85
C ALA A 411 36.41 8.64 13.65
N THR A 412 36.02 8.23 12.44
CA THR A 412 36.82 8.47 11.24
C THR A 412 36.20 9.47 10.26
N GLU A 413 35.00 9.98 10.55
CA GLU A 413 34.16 10.79 9.63
C GLU A 413 33.91 10.10 8.26
N ARG A 414 34.10 8.80 8.21
CA ARG A 414 33.90 7.96 7.03
C ARG A 414 32.63 7.13 7.19
N TYR A 415 32.33 6.38 6.17
CA TYR A 415 31.24 5.42 6.19
C TYR A 415 31.78 4.02 6.39
N THR A 416 31.26 3.32 7.40
CA THR A 416 31.43 1.88 7.48
C THR A 416 30.55 1.22 6.43
N ARG A 417 31.13 0.35 5.61
CA ARG A 417 30.41 -0.38 4.58
C ARG A 417 30.44 -1.87 4.88
N THR A 418 29.26 -2.46 5.03
CA THR A 418 29.07 -3.89 5.24
C THR A 418 28.46 -4.51 3.98
N ALA A 419 29.10 -5.58 3.48
CA ALA A 419 28.59 -6.35 2.34
C ALA A 419 27.89 -7.61 2.85
N LEU A 420 26.67 -7.83 2.40
CA LEU A 420 25.84 -9.01 2.67
C LEU A 420 25.52 -9.67 1.33
N SER A 421 25.83 -10.97 1.22
CA SER A 421 25.56 -11.72 0.01
C SER A 421 24.78 -12.97 0.38
N SER A 422 23.73 -13.28 -0.38
CA SER A 422 22.86 -14.43 -0.11
C SER A 422 22.40 -15.09 -1.40
N THR A 423 22.30 -16.40 -1.38
CA THR A 423 21.75 -17.20 -2.48
C THR A 423 20.51 -17.93 -1.99
N PHE A 424 19.45 -17.83 -2.76
CA PHE A 424 18.17 -18.47 -2.49
C PHE A 424 17.81 -19.43 -3.61
N ILE A 425 17.21 -20.55 -3.25
CA ILE A 425 16.49 -21.43 -4.18
C ILE A 425 14.99 -21.30 -3.89
N GLY A 426 14.19 -21.31 -4.94
CA GLY A 426 12.75 -21.19 -4.76
C GLY A 426 11.97 -21.88 -5.85
N GLY A 427 10.68 -22.04 -5.59
CA GLY A 427 9.73 -22.63 -6.50
C GLY A 427 8.36 -22.00 -6.38
N LEU A 428 7.62 -22.07 -7.47
CA LEU A 428 6.25 -21.59 -7.58
C LEU A 428 5.41 -22.64 -8.28
N ILE A 429 4.30 -23.03 -7.69
CA ILE A 429 3.25 -23.83 -8.34
C ILE A 429 1.98 -22.96 -8.36
N GLU A 430 1.34 -22.86 -9.52
CA GLU A 430 0.16 -22.00 -9.66
C GLU A 430 -0.82 -22.53 -10.69
N ARG A 431 -2.09 -22.23 -10.45
CA ARG A 431 -3.17 -22.38 -11.41
C ARG A 431 -3.96 -21.10 -11.43
N ARG A 432 -3.92 -20.39 -12.55
CA ARG A 432 -4.57 -19.07 -12.70
C ARG A 432 -5.65 -19.06 -13.76
N GLU A 433 -5.67 -20.08 -14.65
CA GLU A 433 -6.66 -20.18 -15.71
C GLU A 433 -7.85 -21.04 -15.28
N GLY A 434 -9.05 -20.53 -15.55
CA GLY A 434 -10.30 -21.23 -15.28
C GLY A 434 -11.20 -20.57 -14.23
N THR A 435 -12.47 -20.98 -14.23
CA THR A 435 -13.51 -20.39 -13.34
C THR A 435 -13.69 -21.14 -12.04
N GLY A 436 -13.01 -22.28 -11.87
CA GLY A 436 -13.16 -23.15 -10.70
C GLY A 436 -12.21 -22.77 -9.57
N LEU A 437 -11.27 -23.66 -9.29
CA LEU A 437 -10.26 -23.49 -8.26
C LEU A 437 -9.01 -22.87 -8.86
N ASN A 438 -8.62 -21.70 -8.38
CA ASN A 438 -7.34 -21.06 -8.65
C ASN A 438 -6.49 -21.10 -7.38
N PHE A 439 -5.21 -21.32 -7.51
CA PHE A 439 -4.28 -21.35 -6.38
C PHE A 439 -2.87 -20.94 -6.80
N SER A 440 -2.11 -20.44 -5.85
CA SER A 440 -0.67 -20.29 -5.98
C SER A 440 0.01 -20.72 -4.68
N ALA A 441 1.17 -21.37 -4.79
CA ALA A 441 2.01 -21.68 -3.65
C ALA A 441 3.47 -21.44 -4.04
N ARG A 442 4.17 -20.66 -3.22
CA ARG A 442 5.56 -20.29 -3.43
C ARG A 442 6.38 -20.64 -2.20
N GLY A 443 7.53 -21.26 -2.43
CA GLY A 443 8.54 -21.53 -1.40
C GLY A 443 9.89 -20.97 -1.79
N GLU A 444 10.65 -20.50 -0.81
CA GLU A 444 12.00 -19.99 -0.98
C GLU A 444 12.84 -20.35 0.24
N LEU A 445 14.10 -20.70 0.02
CA LEU A 445 15.07 -21.09 1.05
C LEU A 445 16.41 -20.40 0.79
N GLY A 446 16.97 -19.73 1.79
CA GLY A 446 18.34 -19.20 1.79
C GLY A 446 19.33 -20.34 2.02
N VAL A 447 20.12 -20.64 1.00
CA VAL A 447 21.05 -21.80 1.00
C VAL A 447 22.50 -21.41 1.21
N LEU A 448 22.88 -20.17 0.93
CA LEU A 448 24.24 -19.67 1.12
C LEU A 448 24.23 -18.20 1.58
N GLY A 449 25.28 -17.82 2.29
CA GLY A 449 25.58 -16.43 2.65
C GLY A 449 24.88 -15.94 3.91
N SER A 450 24.60 -14.64 3.95
CA SER A 450 24.10 -13.96 5.15
C SER A 450 22.73 -14.49 5.60
N ASP A 451 21.90 -14.90 4.67
CA ASP A 451 20.53 -15.38 4.94
C ASP A 451 20.42 -16.92 4.92
N LEU A 452 21.54 -17.63 5.20
CA LEU A 452 21.51 -19.07 5.35
C LEU A 452 20.49 -19.51 6.40
N GLY A 453 19.55 -20.40 6.02
CA GLY A 453 18.46 -20.88 6.87
C GLY A 453 17.24 -19.97 6.95
N ALA A 454 17.27 -18.81 6.30
CA ALA A 454 16.06 -18.04 6.05
C ALA A 454 15.14 -18.81 5.09
N PHE A 455 13.83 -18.81 5.36
CA PHE A 455 12.86 -19.39 4.42
C PHE A 455 11.57 -18.60 4.39
N LYS A 456 10.83 -18.71 3.30
CA LYS A 456 9.53 -18.12 3.09
C LYS A 456 8.63 -19.11 2.37
N LEU A 457 7.44 -19.34 2.91
CA LEU A 457 6.36 -20.10 2.27
C LEU A 457 5.12 -19.22 2.24
N GLU A 458 4.52 -19.11 1.08
CA GLU A 458 3.26 -18.39 0.91
C GLU A 458 2.36 -19.14 -0.06
N GLY A 459 1.06 -19.12 0.20
CA GLY A 459 0.09 -19.75 -0.66
C GLY A 459 -1.26 -19.07 -0.57
N ASP A 460 -1.99 -19.07 -1.67
CA ASP A 460 -3.36 -18.61 -1.74
C ASP A 460 -4.21 -19.57 -2.56
N ILE A 461 -5.47 -19.66 -2.19
CA ILE A 461 -6.50 -20.46 -2.84
C ILE A 461 -7.72 -19.56 -3.02
N ARG A 462 -8.28 -19.58 -4.23
CA ARG A 462 -9.51 -18.86 -4.59
C ARG A 462 -10.45 -19.77 -5.35
N THR A 463 -11.70 -19.76 -4.95
CA THR A 463 -12.75 -20.48 -5.65
C THR A 463 -14.03 -19.67 -5.67
N ALA A 464 -14.78 -19.76 -6.78
CA ALA A 464 -16.09 -19.15 -6.89
C ALA A 464 -17.10 -20.21 -7.33
N PHE A 465 -18.25 -20.24 -6.69
CA PHE A 465 -19.33 -21.15 -6.97
C PHE A 465 -20.69 -20.49 -6.79
N SER A 466 -21.72 -21.08 -7.38
CA SER A 466 -23.10 -20.65 -7.20
C SER A 466 -23.85 -21.64 -6.32
N LEU A 467 -24.48 -21.15 -5.27
CA LEU A 467 -25.33 -21.93 -4.37
C LEU A 467 -26.67 -21.19 -4.23
N PHE A 468 -27.80 -21.89 -4.39
CA PHE A 468 -29.12 -21.29 -4.35
C PHE A 468 -29.27 -20.06 -5.28
N GLN A 469 -28.73 -20.14 -6.50
CA GLN A 469 -28.69 -19.06 -7.51
C GLN A 469 -27.90 -17.79 -7.03
N LYS A 470 -27.18 -17.87 -5.94
CA LYS A 470 -26.33 -16.79 -5.44
C LYS A 470 -24.87 -17.14 -5.61
N ARG A 471 -24.07 -16.15 -5.98
CA ARG A 471 -22.63 -16.33 -6.22
C ARG A 471 -21.85 -16.10 -4.93
N PHE A 472 -21.00 -17.07 -4.59
CA PHE A 472 -20.07 -17.06 -3.48
C PHE A 472 -18.64 -17.09 -4.03
N ALA A 473 -17.72 -16.37 -3.39
CA ALA A 473 -16.30 -16.56 -3.59
C ALA A 473 -15.64 -16.79 -2.24
N LEU A 474 -14.75 -17.79 -2.19
CA LEU A 474 -13.95 -18.12 -1.03
C LEU A 474 -12.48 -17.86 -1.37
N GLU A 475 -11.80 -17.19 -0.49
CA GLU A 475 -10.36 -16.97 -0.54
C GLU A 475 -9.75 -17.48 0.76
N ALA A 476 -8.61 -18.16 0.68
CA ALA A 476 -7.80 -18.50 1.84
C ALA A 476 -6.34 -18.28 1.50
N ASP A 477 -5.57 -17.78 2.45
CA ASP A 477 -4.14 -17.57 2.30
C ASP A 477 -3.38 -18.01 3.55
N ALA A 478 -2.16 -18.48 3.33
CA ALA A 478 -1.22 -18.85 4.39
C ALA A 478 0.15 -18.28 4.08
N TYR A 479 0.85 -17.90 5.11
CA TYR A 479 2.19 -17.35 5.04
C TYR A 479 3.02 -17.82 6.22
N VAL A 480 4.24 -18.29 5.96
CA VAL A 480 5.21 -18.61 7.00
C VAL A 480 6.58 -18.14 6.56
N ASP A 481 7.28 -17.44 7.43
CA ASP A 481 8.67 -17.08 7.19
C ASP A 481 9.55 -17.24 8.44
N ASN A 482 10.86 -17.40 8.16
CA ASN A 482 11.95 -17.26 9.11
C ASN A 482 12.97 -16.34 8.45
N ALA A 483 13.03 -15.11 8.87
CA ALA A 483 13.79 -14.07 8.17
C ALA A 483 14.87 -13.45 9.08
N ARG A 484 16.02 -13.16 8.50
CA ARG A 484 17.04 -12.37 9.15
C ARG A 484 16.53 -10.94 9.37
N PRO A 485 16.74 -10.35 10.56
CA PRO A 485 16.47 -8.94 10.78
C PRO A 485 17.20 -8.01 9.80
N SER A 486 16.60 -6.87 9.48
CA SER A 486 17.25 -5.82 8.72
C SER A 486 18.59 -5.42 9.34
N TYR A 487 19.58 -5.16 8.48
CA TYR A 487 20.88 -4.64 8.94
C TYR A 487 20.71 -3.35 9.77
N PHE A 488 19.86 -2.44 9.33
CA PHE A 488 19.64 -1.15 10.00
C PHE A 488 18.79 -1.28 11.28
N ALA A 489 18.00 -2.32 11.42
CA ALA A 489 17.34 -2.61 12.71
C ALA A 489 18.36 -3.08 13.75
N ALA A 490 19.39 -3.83 13.33
CA ALA A 490 20.49 -4.25 14.21
C ALA A 490 21.51 -3.13 14.46
N HIS A 491 21.75 -2.27 13.47
CA HIS A 491 22.77 -1.22 13.51
C HIS A 491 22.18 0.13 13.10
N HIS A 492 22.24 1.09 13.96
CA HIS A 492 21.86 2.47 13.69
C HIS A 492 22.91 3.41 14.26
N HIS A 493 23.44 4.31 13.41
CA HIS A 493 24.47 5.27 13.77
C HIS A 493 23.97 6.67 13.40
N GLY A 494 23.55 7.41 14.40
CA GLY A 494 23.01 8.75 14.24
C GLY A 494 23.39 9.68 15.39
N THR A 495 23.25 10.96 15.18
CA THR A 495 23.57 12.00 16.17
C THR A 495 22.73 11.85 17.45
N TYR A 496 21.46 11.47 17.33
CA TYR A 496 20.52 11.30 18.44
C TYR A 496 20.00 9.86 18.58
N GLY A 497 20.81 8.88 18.30
CA GLY A 497 20.51 7.47 18.46
C GLY A 497 21.65 6.63 17.93
N TRP A 498 22.17 5.73 18.76
CA TRP A 498 23.27 4.85 18.38
C TRP A 498 23.11 3.49 19.00
N TRP A 499 23.04 2.46 18.18
CA TRP A 499 23.04 1.09 18.66
C TRP A 499 23.66 0.11 17.67
N ASP A 500 24.28 -0.93 18.23
CA ASP A 500 24.75 -2.12 17.55
C ASP A 500 24.25 -3.33 18.35
N LYS A 501 23.24 -4.03 17.81
CA LYS A 501 22.53 -5.11 18.50
C LYS A 501 22.65 -6.43 17.72
N SER A 502 22.76 -7.54 18.44
CA SER A 502 22.66 -8.86 17.87
C SER A 502 21.20 -9.33 17.95
N LEU A 503 20.55 -9.43 16.80
CA LEU A 503 19.14 -9.81 16.68
C LEU A 503 19.02 -11.23 16.13
N SER A 504 18.14 -12.01 16.73
CA SER A 504 17.79 -13.36 16.26
C SER A 504 16.84 -13.30 15.05
N PHE A 505 16.77 -14.36 14.27
CA PHE A 505 15.80 -14.51 13.18
C PHE A 505 14.38 -14.29 13.69
N THR A 506 13.61 -13.49 12.94
CA THR A 506 12.18 -13.28 13.18
C THR A 506 11.38 -14.39 12.52
N ARG A 507 10.36 -14.90 13.20
CA ARG A 507 9.45 -15.89 12.63
C ARG A 507 8.04 -15.34 12.62
N ARG A 508 7.34 -15.56 11.52
CA ARG A 508 5.95 -15.18 11.35
C ARG A 508 5.18 -16.29 10.65
N ALA A 509 4.04 -16.66 11.20
CA ALA A 509 3.07 -17.55 10.57
C ALA A 509 1.72 -16.85 10.52
N GLU A 510 1.05 -16.86 9.37
CA GLU A 510 -0.28 -16.27 9.18
C GLU A 510 -1.19 -17.26 8.49
N LEU A 511 -2.47 -17.20 8.85
CA LEU A 511 -3.56 -17.86 8.16
C LEU A 511 -4.70 -16.86 7.99
N GLY A 512 -5.22 -16.74 6.78
CA GLY A 512 -6.32 -15.86 6.43
C GLY A 512 -7.40 -16.60 5.65
N GLY A 513 -8.64 -16.17 5.84
CA GLY A 513 -9.78 -16.66 5.08
C GLY A 513 -10.79 -15.55 4.86
N ARG A 514 -11.36 -15.46 3.64
CA ARG A 514 -12.37 -14.49 3.27
C ARG A 514 -13.50 -15.14 2.49
N VAL A 515 -14.71 -14.78 2.85
CA VAL A 515 -15.95 -15.18 2.17
C VAL A 515 -16.61 -13.95 1.57
N HIS A 516 -16.87 -13.99 0.28
CA HIS A 516 -17.66 -12.97 -0.43
C HIS A 516 -19.03 -13.50 -0.78
N LEU A 517 -20.05 -12.80 -0.36
CA LEU A 517 -21.44 -13.00 -0.68
C LEU A 517 -21.84 -11.95 -1.74
N SER A 518 -21.42 -12.18 -3.00
CA SER A 518 -21.49 -11.17 -4.07
C SER A 518 -22.90 -10.63 -4.29
N SER A 519 -23.91 -11.48 -4.18
CA SER A 519 -25.31 -11.08 -4.33
C SER A 519 -25.83 -10.14 -3.23
N TRP A 520 -25.13 -10.06 -2.10
CA TRP A 520 -25.51 -9.22 -0.95
C TRP A 520 -24.55 -8.07 -0.72
N GLY A 521 -23.49 -7.98 -1.52
CA GLY A 521 -22.44 -6.97 -1.31
C GLY A 521 -21.71 -7.13 0.03
N THR A 522 -21.71 -8.34 0.62
CA THR A 522 -21.17 -8.61 1.95
C THR A 522 -19.89 -9.43 1.86
N SER A 523 -18.93 -9.13 2.68
CA SER A 523 -17.74 -9.98 2.87
C SER A 523 -17.38 -10.08 4.34
N PHE A 524 -16.87 -11.26 4.73
CA PHE A 524 -16.31 -11.53 6.03
C PHE A 524 -14.90 -12.06 5.86
N GLU A 525 -14.00 -11.60 6.69
CA GLU A 525 -12.61 -12.03 6.72
C GLU A 525 -12.21 -12.36 8.16
N ALA A 526 -11.46 -13.44 8.32
CA ALA A 526 -10.82 -13.81 9.58
C ALA A 526 -9.35 -14.10 9.31
N ARG A 527 -8.46 -13.53 10.13
CA ARG A 527 -7.01 -13.72 10.02
C ARG A 527 -6.40 -13.94 11.38
N THR A 528 -5.38 -14.78 11.43
CA THR A 528 -4.54 -14.96 12.61
C THR A 528 -3.07 -14.92 12.25
N ALA A 529 -2.24 -14.45 13.17
CA ALA A 529 -0.79 -14.45 13.04
C ALA A 529 -0.12 -14.89 14.35
N SER A 530 0.97 -15.62 14.22
CA SER A 530 1.89 -15.98 15.28
C SER A 530 3.24 -15.36 14.99
N LEU A 531 3.79 -14.58 15.92
CA LEU A 531 5.05 -13.86 15.78
C LEU A 531 6.01 -14.31 16.88
N GLN A 532 7.23 -14.64 16.52
CA GLN A 532 8.31 -14.93 17.46
C GLN A 532 9.53 -14.07 17.14
N ASN A 533 10.24 -13.61 18.16
CA ASN A 533 11.34 -12.66 18.02
C ASN A 533 10.89 -11.37 17.30
N TYR A 534 9.72 -10.85 17.67
CA TYR A 534 9.14 -9.67 17.06
C TYR A 534 9.98 -8.43 17.32
N ILE A 535 10.32 -7.69 16.25
CA ILE A 535 11.08 -6.45 16.33
C ILE A 535 10.12 -5.28 16.50
N TYR A 536 10.40 -4.43 17.48
CA TYR A 536 9.68 -3.19 17.75
C TYR A 536 10.65 -2.08 18.18
N PHE A 537 10.17 -0.85 18.22
CA PHE A 537 10.93 0.31 18.66
C PHE A 537 10.40 0.76 20.02
N ASP A 538 11.26 0.85 21.01
CA ASP A 538 10.89 1.26 22.36
C ASP A 538 10.60 2.78 22.46
N SER A 539 10.32 3.29 23.66
CA SER A 539 9.98 4.69 23.88
C SER A 539 11.12 5.69 23.55
N LYS A 540 12.34 5.19 23.35
CA LYS A 540 13.50 5.99 22.91
C LYS A 540 13.75 5.90 21.40
N GLY A 541 12.94 5.11 20.68
CA GLY A 541 13.15 4.80 19.27
C GLY A 541 14.18 3.70 19.02
N GLU A 542 14.75 3.08 20.05
CA GLU A 542 15.71 2.00 19.86
C GLU A 542 15.04 0.68 19.50
N THR A 543 15.65 -0.05 18.56
CA THR A 543 15.22 -1.40 18.22
C THR A 543 15.29 -2.34 19.39
N GLN A 544 14.22 -3.05 19.66
CA GLN A 544 14.10 -4.13 20.63
C GLN A 544 13.55 -5.39 19.97
N GLN A 545 13.79 -6.54 20.60
CA GLN A 545 13.26 -7.82 20.12
C GLN A 545 12.53 -8.56 21.23
N HIS A 546 11.27 -8.88 21.02
CA HIS A 546 10.44 -9.63 21.95
C HIS A 546 10.53 -11.13 21.64
N SER A 547 11.10 -11.91 22.54
CA SER A 547 11.39 -13.35 22.34
C SER A 547 10.15 -14.22 22.41
N ASP A 548 9.15 -13.81 23.23
CA ASP A 548 7.96 -14.60 23.48
C ASP A 548 7.01 -14.59 22.28
N LEU A 549 6.14 -15.59 22.22
CA LEU A 549 5.17 -15.74 21.15
C LEU A 549 4.05 -14.70 21.27
N ILE A 550 3.89 -13.88 20.25
CA ILE A 550 2.74 -12.98 20.11
C ILE A 550 1.72 -13.60 19.17
N GLN A 551 0.47 -13.67 19.63
CA GLN A 551 -0.68 -14.08 18.83
C GLN A 551 -1.50 -12.83 18.45
N VAL A 552 -1.90 -12.72 17.18
CA VAL A 552 -2.80 -11.68 16.69
C VAL A 552 -3.99 -12.31 16.01
N LEU A 553 -5.18 -11.87 16.36
CA LEU A 553 -6.45 -12.24 15.71
C LEU A 553 -7.07 -10.98 15.12
N ALA A 554 -7.61 -11.07 13.89
CA ALA A 554 -8.43 -10.03 13.29
C ALA A 554 -9.65 -10.62 12.59
N LEU A 555 -10.78 -9.97 12.77
CA LEU A 555 -12.06 -10.23 12.10
C LEU A 555 -12.47 -8.95 11.37
N ARG A 556 -12.88 -9.04 10.12
CA ARG A 556 -13.30 -7.89 9.32
C ARG A 556 -14.62 -8.22 8.62
N ALA A 557 -15.55 -7.29 8.66
CA ALA A 557 -16.83 -7.39 7.97
C ALA A 557 -17.03 -6.15 7.12
N ARG A 558 -17.57 -6.32 5.91
CA ARG A 558 -17.93 -5.24 5.03
C ARG A 558 -19.28 -5.50 4.39
N GLN A 559 -20.07 -4.45 4.28
CA GLN A 559 -21.37 -4.45 3.63
C GLN A 559 -21.47 -3.21 2.72
N ALA A 560 -21.63 -3.44 1.42
CA ALA A 560 -21.93 -2.41 0.45
C ALA A 560 -23.29 -2.67 -0.20
N GLY A 561 -24.07 -1.62 -0.44
CA GLY A 561 -25.40 -1.74 -1.00
C GLY A 561 -25.95 -0.44 -1.55
N SER A 562 -27.15 -0.53 -2.14
CA SER A 562 -27.88 0.63 -2.65
C SER A 562 -29.39 0.45 -2.54
N PHE A 563 -30.08 1.55 -2.30
CA PHE A 563 -31.53 1.60 -2.34
C PHE A 563 -31.99 2.92 -3.01
N GLY A 564 -32.49 2.84 -4.22
CA GLY A 564 -32.76 4.01 -5.04
C GLY A 564 -31.49 4.85 -5.27
N PRO A 565 -31.50 6.14 -4.97
CA PRO A 565 -30.31 6.99 -5.08
C PRO A 565 -29.34 6.85 -3.90
N ILE A 566 -29.76 6.25 -2.80
CA ILE A 566 -28.94 6.09 -1.58
C ILE A 566 -28.01 4.88 -1.76
N ASN A 567 -26.75 5.08 -1.49
CA ASN A 567 -25.72 4.04 -1.50
C ASN A 567 -24.96 4.07 -0.19
N TRP A 568 -24.43 2.93 0.21
CA TRP A 568 -23.59 2.82 1.39
C TRP A 568 -22.47 1.81 1.22
N ASP A 569 -21.40 2.03 1.96
CA ASP A 569 -20.28 1.11 2.13
C ASP A 569 -19.83 1.16 3.59
N LEU A 570 -20.13 0.12 4.32
CA LEU A 570 -19.88 0.00 5.76
C LEU A 570 -18.81 -1.05 5.98
N GLU A 571 -17.83 -0.72 6.81
CA GLU A 571 -16.75 -1.64 7.12
C GLU A 571 -16.38 -1.55 8.60
N ALA A 572 -16.15 -2.69 9.23
CA ALA A 572 -15.69 -2.77 10.61
C ALA A 572 -14.68 -3.92 10.77
N ALA A 573 -13.72 -3.72 11.63
CA ALA A 573 -12.74 -4.71 11.99
C ALA A 573 -12.54 -4.78 13.51
N TYR A 574 -12.50 -5.99 14.04
CA TYR A 574 -12.05 -6.30 15.39
C TYR A 574 -10.67 -6.94 15.33
N GLN A 575 -9.76 -6.54 16.20
CA GLN A 575 -8.44 -7.16 16.31
C GLN A 575 -7.96 -7.20 17.76
N GLN A 576 -7.11 -8.17 18.06
CA GLN A 576 -6.53 -8.37 19.39
C GLN A 576 -5.09 -8.88 19.27
N SER A 577 -4.20 -8.35 20.09
CA SER A 577 -2.84 -8.83 20.30
C SER A 577 -2.73 -9.48 21.70
N SER A 578 -2.00 -10.59 21.81
CA SER A 578 -1.70 -11.21 23.11
C SER A 578 -0.64 -10.42 23.92
N ALA A 579 0.08 -9.51 23.28
CA ALA A 579 1.11 -8.68 23.91
C ALA A 579 0.86 -7.18 23.60
N PRO A 580 -0.18 -6.55 24.17
CA PRO A 580 -0.53 -5.17 23.86
C PRO A 580 0.52 -4.14 24.32
N SER A 581 1.39 -4.49 25.26
CA SER A 581 2.53 -3.65 25.68
C SER A 581 3.64 -3.54 24.63
N VAL A 582 3.75 -4.50 23.70
CA VAL A 582 4.76 -4.56 22.64
C VAL A 582 4.13 -4.29 21.27
N LEU A 583 2.90 -4.75 21.08
CA LEU A 583 2.13 -4.56 19.85
C LEU A 583 0.75 -3.99 20.20
N PRO A 584 0.66 -2.69 20.53
CA PRO A 584 -0.61 -2.04 20.81
C PRO A 584 -1.42 -1.89 19.52
N LEU A 585 -2.70 -2.30 19.59
CA LEU A 585 -3.64 -2.23 18.48
C LEU A 585 -5.00 -1.70 18.99
N PRO A 586 -5.71 -0.86 18.22
CA PRO A 586 -7.10 -0.55 18.55
C PRO A 586 -7.94 -1.82 18.39
N SER A 587 -8.74 -2.17 19.37
CA SER A 587 -9.56 -3.38 19.34
C SER A 587 -10.66 -3.32 18.27
N LEU A 588 -11.19 -2.12 18.00
CA LEU A 588 -12.22 -1.88 16.99
C LEU A 588 -11.81 -0.73 16.07
N THR A 589 -12.03 -0.91 14.78
CA THR A 589 -11.96 0.14 13.76
C THR A 589 -13.18 0.04 12.86
N ALA A 590 -13.72 1.18 12.44
CA ALA A 590 -14.90 1.22 11.59
C ALA A 590 -14.81 2.37 10.59
N ALA A 591 -15.37 2.17 9.41
CA ALA A 591 -15.65 3.21 8.45
C ALA A 591 -17.07 3.06 7.90
N ALA A 592 -17.72 4.19 7.66
CA ALA A 592 -19.04 4.24 7.08
C ALA A 592 -19.06 5.31 6.00
N ASP A 593 -19.44 4.95 4.79
CA ASP A 593 -19.62 5.84 3.66
C ASP A 593 -21.07 5.77 3.22
N VAL A 594 -21.76 6.90 3.25
CA VAL A 594 -23.17 7.01 2.83
C VAL A 594 -23.27 8.15 1.83
N TYR A 595 -23.85 7.87 0.66
CA TYR A 595 -23.91 8.85 -0.39
C TYR A 595 -25.14 8.70 -1.29
N LEU A 596 -25.53 9.84 -1.86
CA LEU A 596 -26.57 9.94 -2.89
C LEU A 596 -25.92 9.92 -4.26
N ARG A 597 -26.44 9.09 -5.15
CA ARG A 597 -26.00 8.96 -6.54
C ARG A 597 -27.14 9.30 -7.48
N PHE A 598 -26.91 10.26 -8.35
CA PHE A 598 -27.91 10.69 -9.34
C PHE A 598 -27.28 11.30 -10.59
N LEU A 599 -28.10 11.45 -11.63
CA LEU A 599 -27.72 12.09 -12.88
C LEU A 599 -28.37 13.48 -12.95
N LEU A 600 -27.55 14.53 -12.95
CA LEU A 600 -28.00 15.89 -13.17
C LEU A 600 -28.01 16.17 -14.67
N ALA A 601 -29.12 16.76 -15.15
CA ALA A 601 -29.38 17.06 -16.56
C ALA A 601 -29.10 15.87 -17.51
N LYS A 602 -29.22 14.62 -17.03
CA LYS A 602 -29.00 13.35 -17.75
C LYS A 602 -27.56 13.11 -18.25
N VAL A 603 -26.61 13.97 -17.92
CA VAL A 603 -25.21 13.91 -18.39
C VAL A 603 -24.18 13.93 -17.30
N LEU A 604 -24.41 14.68 -16.22
CA LEU A 604 -23.47 14.80 -15.10
C LEU A 604 -23.84 13.79 -14.01
N ARG A 605 -22.98 12.80 -13.80
CA ARG A 605 -23.11 11.89 -12.65
C ARG A 605 -22.58 12.57 -11.41
N VAL A 606 -23.38 12.59 -10.36
CA VAL A 606 -23.06 13.20 -9.07
C VAL A 606 -23.14 12.14 -7.99
N ASP A 607 -22.09 12.04 -7.16
CA ASP A 607 -22.10 11.30 -5.89
C ASP A 607 -21.85 12.34 -4.77
N LEU A 608 -22.85 12.56 -3.91
CA LEU A 608 -22.79 13.48 -2.79
C LEU A 608 -22.88 12.68 -1.49
N GLY A 609 -21.87 12.74 -0.63
CA GLY A 609 -21.82 11.87 0.54
C GLY A 609 -20.99 12.37 1.70
N VAL A 610 -21.02 11.55 2.74
CA VAL A 610 -20.20 11.70 3.94
C VAL A 610 -19.57 10.35 4.27
N LYS A 611 -18.26 10.37 4.50
CA LYS A 611 -17.50 9.22 4.96
C LYS A 611 -16.95 9.48 6.35
N GLY A 612 -17.15 8.53 7.25
CA GLY A 612 -16.68 8.58 8.64
C GLY A 612 -15.68 7.48 8.93
N TYR A 613 -14.67 7.80 9.77
CA TYR A 613 -13.69 6.84 10.28
C TYR A 613 -13.63 6.92 11.80
N TRP A 614 -13.63 5.78 12.46
CA TRP A 614 -13.57 5.69 13.91
C TRP A 614 -12.72 4.51 14.36
N HIS A 615 -12.07 4.62 15.51
CA HIS A 615 -11.38 3.52 16.17
C HIS A 615 -11.45 3.64 17.70
N SER A 616 -11.38 2.51 18.37
CA SER A 616 -11.32 2.46 19.84
C SER A 616 -10.00 3.02 20.36
N ALA A 617 -10.00 3.49 21.60
CA ALA A 617 -8.81 4.00 22.27
C ALA A 617 -7.74 2.91 22.45
N TYR A 618 -6.49 3.29 22.23
CA TYR A 618 -5.30 2.45 22.44
C TYR A 618 -4.06 3.32 22.61
N TYR A 619 -2.98 2.75 23.11
CA TYR A 619 -1.67 3.42 23.14
C TYR A 619 -1.07 3.48 21.73
N ALA A 620 -1.53 4.46 20.95
CA ALA A 620 -1.02 4.66 19.59
C ALA A 620 0.46 5.00 19.63
N PRO A 621 1.27 4.47 18.70
CA PRO A 621 2.70 4.74 18.68
C PRO A 621 2.99 6.23 18.49
N TYR A 622 4.17 6.64 18.94
CA TYR A 622 4.77 7.94 18.66
C TYR A 622 5.73 7.82 17.48
N TYR A 623 5.75 8.80 16.60
CA TYR A 623 6.72 8.85 15.51
C TYR A 623 8.04 9.45 15.99
N MET A 624 9.13 8.72 15.83
CA MET A 624 10.49 9.15 16.19
C MET A 624 11.22 9.68 14.94
N PRO A 625 11.53 10.98 14.85
CA PRO A 625 12.21 11.55 13.68
C PRO A 625 13.64 11.05 13.45
N THR A 626 14.35 10.64 14.52
CA THR A 626 15.75 10.22 14.46
C THR A 626 15.98 8.97 13.62
N ASP A 627 15.02 8.07 13.58
CA ASP A 627 15.08 6.79 12.87
C ASP A 627 13.91 6.58 11.88
N GLN A 628 12.94 7.52 11.86
CA GLN A 628 11.73 7.48 11.06
C GLN A 628 10.83 6.27 11.39
N GLN A 629 10.82 5.82 12.64
CA GLN A 629 10.04 4.68 13.08
C GLN A 629 8.89 5.08 14.02
N PHE A 630 7.95 4.17 14.14
CA PHE A 630 6.81 4.27 15.03
C PHE A 630 7.15 3.56 16.35
N ALA A 631 7.52 4.35 17.35
CA ALA A 631 8.00 3.89 18.66
C ALA A 631 6.86 3.69 19.66
N LEU A 632 7.04 2.80 20.62
CA LEU A 632 6.09 2.59 21.71
C LEU A 632 6.03 3.81 22.63
N GLN A 633 4.86 4.06 23.17
CA GLN A 633 4.63 5.03 24.25
C GLN A 633 3.54 4.54 25.19
N THR A 634 3.55 5.01 26.43
CA THR A 634 2.58 4.67 27.48
C THR A 634 2.01 5.92 28.17
N GLU A 635 2.28 7.10 27.61
CA GLU A 635 1.91 8.38 28.19
C GLU A 635 0.45 8.75 27.95
N GLY A 636 -0.13 8.33 26.80
CA GLY A 636 -1.50 8.69 26.48
C GLY A 636 -2.17 7.78 25.46
N ASN A 637 -3.46 7.54 25.67
CA ASN A 637 -4.32 6.84 24.71
C ASN A 637 -4.77 7.79 23.59
N VAL A 638 -4.98 7.24 22.41
CA VAL A 638 -5.51 7.92 21.24
C VAL A 638 -6.70 7.14 20.70
N GLY A 639 -7.79 7.84 20.37
CA GLY A 639 -9.01 7.25 19.84
C GLY A 639 -10.11 7.06 20.89
N GLY A 640 -11.24 6.54 20.45
CA GLY A 640 -12.45 6.41 21.26
C GLY A 640 -13.35 7.67 21.25
N GLU A 641 -12.85 8.77 20.69
CA GLU A 641 -13.58 10.05 20.56
C GLU A 641 -14.53 10.01 19.35
N ALA A 642 -15.06 11.16 18.99
CA ALA A 642 -15.94 11.32 17.82
C ALA A 642 -15.26 10.91 16.50
N PRO A 643 -15.99 10.37 15.51
CA PRO A 643 -15.42 9.96 14.24
C PRO A 643 -14.85 11.12 13.43
N LEU A 644 -13.78 10.88 12.67
CA LEU A 644 -13.34 11.78 11.61
C LEU A 644 -14.36 11.74 10.48
N LEU A 645 -14.96 12.87 10.15
CA LEU A 645 -15.98 12.98 9.08
C LEU A 645 -15.43 13.76 7.88
N ILE A 646 -15.64 13.23 6.70
CA ILE A 646 -15.27 13.85 5.42
C ILE A 646 -16.54 13.95 4.57
N ALA A 647 -16.99 15.17 4.30
CA ALA A 647 -18.08 15.40 3.35
C ALA A 647 -17.49 15.62 1.96
N TYR A 648 -18.14 15.10 0.93
CA TYR A 648 -17.62 15.18 -0.43
C TYR A 648 -18.73 15.27 -1.47
N ALA A 649 -18.35 15.82 -2.63
CA ALA A 649 -19.13 15.79 -3.86
C ALA A 649 -18.22 15.36 -5.01
N ASN A 650 -18.53 14.24 -5.65
CA ASN A 650 -17.84 13.76 -6.84
C ASN A 650 -18.73 13.98 -8.07
N PHE A 651 -18.09 14.43 -9.13
CA PHE A 651 -18.74 14.71 -10.40
C PHE A 651 -18.03 13.98 -11.53
N ARG A 652 -18.76 13.38 -12.44
CA ARG A 652 -18.21 12.81 -13.67
C ARG A 652 -18.96 13.32 -14.88
N LEU A 653 -18.18 13.96 -15.76
CA LEU A 653 -18.65 14.42 -17.07
C LEU A 653 -17.77 13.81 -18.16
N LYS A 654 -18.29 12.82 -18.89
CA LYS A 654 -17.55 12.08 -19.91
C LYS A 654 -16.23 11.51 -19.36
N ARG A 655 -15.09 12.10 -19.74
CA ARG A 655 -13.71 11.67 -19.38
C ARG A 655 -13.13 12.47 -18.22
N ALA A 656 -13.79 13.54 -17.78
CA ALA A 656 -13.36 14.34 -16.66
C ALA A 656 -14.14 13.98 -15.39
N ARG A 657 -13.43 13.90 -14.30
CA ARG A 657 -13.96 13.71 -12.95
C ARG A 657 -13.48 14.87 -12.09
N PHE A 658 -14.37 15.42 -11.30
CA PHE A 658 -14.07 16.51 -10.38
C PHE A 658 -14.52 16.09 -9.00
N PHE A 659 -13.88 16.62 -7.98
CA PHE A 659 -14.39 16.48 -6.63
C PHE A 659 -14.20 17.75 -5.82
N LEU A 660 -15.09 17.91 -4.86
CA LEU A 660 -14.96 18.84 -3.73
C LEU A 660 -14.98 18.00 -2.46
N GLN A 661 -14.14 18.34 -1.51
CA GLN A 661 -14.05 17.63 -0.24
C GLN A 661 -13.91 18.64 0.91
N MET A 662 -14.75 18.48 1.91
CA MET A 662 -14.59 19.14 3.20
C MET A 662 -14.05 18.12 4.19
N TYR A 663 -12.73 18.17 4.43
CA TYR A 663 -12.06 17.31 5.39
C TYR A 663 -12.42 17.73 6.81
N ASN A 664 -12.58 16.75 7.72
CA ASN A 664 -12.88 16.96 9.15
C ASN A 664 -14.09 17.86 9.40
N VAL A 665 -15.16 17.69 8.62
CA VAL A 665 -16.39 18.50 8.74
C VAL A 665 -17.06 18.38 10.12
N GLY A 666 -16.81 17.28 10.84
CA GLY A 666 -17.26 17.08 12.22
C GLY A 666 -16.79 18.16 13.20
N GLU A 667 -15.69 18.85 12.88
CA GLU A 667 -15.16 19.97 13.66
C GLU A 667 -16.14 21.14 13.81
N ALA A 668 -17.09 21.28 12.89
CA ALA A 668 -18.09 22.37 12.94
C ALA A 668 -19.19 22.16 14.00
N PHE A 669 -19.44 20.91 14.42
CA PHE A 669 -20.58 20.55 15.29
C PHE A 669 -20.29 19.48 16.36
N MET A 670 -19.07 18.95 16.38
CA MET A 670 -18.59 17.99 17.38
C MET A 670 -17.36 18.56 18.10
N THR A 671 -17.00 17.97 19.24
CA THR A 671 -15.71 18.26 19.87
C THR A 671 -14.56 17.85 18.92
N ASN A 672 -13.53 18.71 18.82
CA ASN A 672 -12.41 18.50 17.90
C ASN A 672 -11.22 17.76 18.55
N GLU A 673 -11.49 16.97 19.54
CA GLU A 673 -10.53 16.28 20.38
C GLU A 673 -10.03 15.01 19.70
N ARG A 674 -9.13 15.15 18.68
CA ARG A 674 -8.72 13.98 17.87
C ARG A 674 -7.27 14.01 17.50
N LEU A 675 -6.59 12.92 17.84
CA LEU A 675 -5.23 12.65 17.39
C LEU A 675 -5.25 11.50 16.38
N SER A 676 -4.48 11.65 15.32
CA SER A 676 -4.19 10.55 14.36
C SER A 676 -3.31 9.48 15.02
N MET A 677 -2.33 9.95 15.78
CA MET A 677 -1.45 9.16 16.64
C MET A 677 -0.95 10.05 17.78
N TYR A 678 -0.22 9.48 18.74
CA TYR A 678 0.26 10.24 19.89
C TYR A 678 1.08 11.46 19.44
N LYS A 679 0.71 12.68 19.96
CA LYS A 679 1.25 14.00 19.60
C LYS A 679 1.00 14.48 18.16
N TYR A 680 0.29 13.75 17.32
CA TYR A 680 -0.04 14.19 15.96
C TYR A 680 -1.55 14.29 15.76
N PRO A 681 -2.12 15.50 15.83
CA PRO A 681 -3.55 15.73 15.60
C PRO A 681 -3.94 15.45 14.16
N TYR A 682 -5.23 15.15 13.94
CA TYR A 682 -5.80 15.25 12.60
C TYR A 682 -5.76 16.69 12.11
N ASN A 683 -5.74 16.86 10.79
CA ASN A 683 -5.80 18.18 10.19
C ASN A 683 -7.13 18.88 10.55
N PRO A 684 -7.14 20.20 10.78
CA PRO A 684 -8.35 20.94 10.99
C PRO A 684 -9.24 20.95 9.75
N MET A 685 -10.50 21.34 9.93
CA MET A 685 -11.46 21.44 8.84
C MET A 685 -10.93 22.32 7.70
N HIS A 686 -10.93 21.80 6.48
CA HIS A 686 -10.50 22.53 5.29
C HIS A 686 -11.19 22.00 4.03
N LEU A 687 -11.34 22.90 3.06
CA LEU A 687 -11.88 22.59 1.74
C LEU A 687 -10.75 22.21 0.78
N SER A 688 -10.97 21.18 0.01
CA SER A 688 -10.10 20.73 -1.08
C SER A 688 -10.90 20.49 -2.34
N ALA A 689 -10.25 20.61 -3.49
CA ALA A 689 -10.82 20.22 -4.76
C ALA A 689 -9.78 19.54 -5.65
N GLY A 690 -10.25 18.76 -6.58
CA GLY A 690 -9.39 18.17 -7.57
C GLY A 690 -10.09 17.81 -8.86
N VAL A 691 -9.29 17.54 -9.86
CA VAL A 691 -9.70 17.13 -11.19
C VAL A 691 -8.89 15.94 -11.65
N VAL A 692 -9.56 15.01 -12.28
CA VAL A 692 -8.94 13.85 -12.95
C VAL A 692 -9.42 13.82 -14.38
N VAL A 693 -8.50 13.79 -15.33
CA VAL A 693 -8.79 13.72 -16.75
C VAL A 693 -8.15 12.46 -17.33
N ASP A 694 -8.98 11.66 -17.98
CA ASP A 694 -8.57 10.43 -18.65
C ASP A 694 -8.69 10.66 -20.18
N LEU A 695 -7.55 10.84 -20.82
CA LEU A 695 -7.42 11.09 -22.26
C LEU A 695 -7.03 9.78 -22.97
N ASN A 696 -8.00 8.89 -23.12
CA ASN A 696 -7.88 7.71 -23.99
C ASN A 696 -8.54 8.02 -25.34
N ASN A 697 -7.78 8.05 -26.39
CA ASN A 697 -8.31 8.29 -27.74
C ASN A 697 -9.02 7.08 -28.35
#